data_9893bb2cda8d471be1fe7bcff2fdefed
#
_entry.id   9893bb2cda8d471be1fe7bcff2fdefed
#
_cell.length_a   1.000
_cell.length_b   1.000
_cell.length_c   1.000
_cell.angle_alpha   90.00
_cell.angle_beta   90.00
_cell.angle_gamma   90.00
#
_symmetry.space_group_name_H-M   'P 1'
#
loop_
_entity.id
_entity.type
_entity.pdbx_description
1 polymer ?
#
loop_
_entity_poly.entity_id
_entity_poly.type
_entity_poly.pdbx_seq_one_letter_code
_entity_poly.pdbx_strand_id
1 'polypeptide(L)'
;MEGMPEPRDLRVSVCDGWTLVTVGCRVVAGYDSGDVGMRNVVVVMLTELGFAGVRVAEVMGLSPEYVSTLRGRARREGSAGLVRARGRPAKLSPAQVARARAWRAEGVSDVRIAGQLKVTDKTVARALGRDTPPAAAVQDELDPAAEPEPEIMTEPEPQAASEPETASEPETAAEPETAAEPESQAAAAAGAAAGAAVGAGGLAADGSARIGEGRFGCRYAGAMLLHAFGARVGAEQVFASAGTPMPGRRFDDIAVLSAVSAVFALGFACIEQAKHPDRAQVGPLAGIKVLPELRTLRPRLAAIADGCDPLGLQRAFAAAMLAADPCTSGVYFIDEHFVPYTGALPVGKGWNTKRRHAEPGRVDTVVADAAGRAVCFTAGEPAGLSVSLPATLAELRGITGQDTKIMLGFDRGGAYPSVFRACRDAGVDWITYRRGKLAAPAALPVLATLTRGGKTTQICYTDETVPINDYGTCRQITLFEGGQPALQILTSETTACPGALIWFARARWRIENLFKYLDFYGIDYLADYTATIETNTRPLPNPARVAARDHLKRLQAERDQHRQRIGAAHTDRTLTLAALNRELDTAQAKIHKLDKQITAAATALKTIPAKLPANLIDPDAKRAVHRATRRGLQMVLRLLAANAEHWLAHHLNTYLQDPDEYRATTRNLLHLGGTITYHPHNIHVELDQPATPRLTRALTLLLHEINNTPPHIPGDPRPITYTITNA
;
A
#
# COMPACT_ATOMS: atom_id res chain seq x y z
N MET A 1 -38.27 5.28 39.88
CA MET A 1 -37.80 4.10 39.12
C MET A 1 -37.06 4.58 37.88
N GLU A 2 -36.09 5.47 38.06
CA GLU A 2 -35.16 5.88 37.00
C GLU A 2 -34.04 4.84 36.93
N GLY A 3 -33.85 4.18 35.78
CA GLY A 3 -32.74 3.27 35.52
C GLY A 3 -33.09 1.83 35.14
N MET A 4 -34.35 1.43 35.09
CA MET A 4 -34.67 0.11 34.50
C MET A 4 -34.61 0.17 32.99
N PRO A 5 -33.88 -0.77 32.34
CA PRO A 5 -33.82 -0.86 30.85
C PRO A 5 -35.23 -1.15 30.31
N GLU A 6 -35.51 -0.55 29.12
CA GLU A 6 -36.77 -0.86 28.42
C GLU A 6 -36.85 -2.35 28.05
N PRO A 7 -38.06 -2.95 27.99
CA PRO A 7 -38.25 -4.39 27.76
C PRO A 7 -37.58 -4.94 26.48
N ARG A 8 -37.23 -4.08 25.53
CA ARG A 8 -36.53 -4.44 24.27
C ARG A 8 -35.11 -3.88 24.17
N ASP A 9 -34.56 -3.33 25.27
CA ASP A 9 -33.21 -2.76 25.24
C ASP A 9 -32.17 -3.89 25.19
N LEU A 10 -31.38 -3.92 24.08
CA LEU A 10 -30.32 -4.89 23.86
C LEU A 10 -29.01 -4.34 24.40
N ARG A 11 -28.38 -5.06 25.33
CA ARG A 11 -27.09 -4.69 25.94
C ARG A 11 -26.15 -5.88 25.95
N VAL A 12 -24.83 -5.56 25.90
CA VAL A 12 -23.75 -6.51 26.08
C VAL A 12 -22.86 -6.03 27.21
N SER A 13 -22.55 -6.92 28.13
CA SER A 13 -21.61 -6.70 29.23
C SER A 13 -20.56 -7.80 29.25
N VAL A 14 -19.33 -7.46 29.63
CA VAL A 14 -18.24 -8.42 29.81
C VAL A 14 -17.87 -8.45 31.30
N CYS A 15 -17.89 -9.63 31.90
CA CYS A 15 -17.52 -9.84 33.29
C CYS A 15 -16.76 -11.16 33.42
N ASP A 16 -15.60 -11.16 34.04
CA ASP A 16 -14.76 -12.34 34.33
C ASP A 16 -14.50 -13.25 33.12
N GLY A 17 -14.22 -12.64 31.94
CA GLY A 17 -13.96 -13.37 30.72
C GLY A 17 -15.21 -13.89 29.98
N TRP A 18 -16.40 -13.64 30.53
CA TRP A 18 -17.69 -13.99 29.91
C TRP A 18 -18.36 -12.77 29.29
N THR A 19 -18.90 -12.95 28.11
CA THR A 19 -19.77 -11.96 27.46
C THR A 19 -21.23 -12.35 27.71
N LEU A 20 -21.98 -11.47 28.37
CA LEU A 20 -23.39 -11.62 28.64
C LEU A 20 -24.20 -10.70 27.75
N VAL A 21 -25.20 -11.23 27.06
CA VAL A 21 -26.12 -10.48 26.21
C VAL A 21 -27.49 -10.46 26.89
N THR A 22 -28.01 -9.26 27.13
CA THR A 22 -29.30 -9.06 27.80
C THR A 22 -30.29 -8.33 26.90
N VAL A 23 -31.57 -8.69 27.04
CA VAL A 23 -32.71 -7.99 26.47
C VAL A 23 -33.57 -7.51 27.62
N GLY A 24 -33.62 -6.20 27.81
CA GLY A 24 -34.15 -5.64 29.07
C GLY A 24 -33.39 -6.15 30.28
N CYS A 25 -34.09 -6.76 31.21
CA CYS A 25 -33.51 -7.37 32.43
C CYS A 25 -33.20 -8.87 32.29
N ARG A 26 -33.39 -9.46 31.09
CA ARG A 26 -33.23 -10.91 30.87
C ARG A 26 -31.95 -11.23 30.14
N VAL A 27 -31.13 -12.12 30.69
CA VAL A 27 -29.99 -12.69 29.96
C VAL A 27 -30.49 -13.64 28.90
N VAL A 28 -30.16 -13.38 27.62
CA VAL A 28 -30.57 -14.19 26.46
C VAL A 28 -29.44 -15.07 25.93
N ALA A 29 -28.18 -14.67 26.19
CA ALA A 29 -27.00 -15.48 25.87
C ALA A 29 -25.84 -15.12 26.80
N GLY A 30 -24.97 -16.13 27.04
CA GLY A 30 -23.67 -15.96 27.70
C GLY A 30 -22.66 -16.88 27.01
N TYR A 31 -21.45 -16.36 26.76
CA TYR A 31 -20.39 -17.12 26.13
C TYR A 31 -19.01 -16.60 26.55
N ASP A 32 -17.98 -17.43 26.45
CA ASP A 32 -16.59 -17.04 26.65
C ASP A 32 -16.21 -15.94 25.66
N SER A 33 -15.69 -14.82 26.14
CA SER A 33 -15.36 -13.63 25.30
C SER A 33 -14.35 -13.93 24.19
N GLY A 34 -13.55 -15.00 24.31
CA GLY A 34 -12.62 -15.50 23.30
C GLY A 34 -13.29 -16.41 22.25
N ASP A 35 -14.50 -16.92 22.51
CA ASP A 35 -15.21 -17.84 21.61
C ASP A 35 -15.91 -17.09 20.47
N VAL A 36 -15.17 -16.90 19.38
CA VAL A 36 -15.68 -16.25 18.16
C VAL A 36 -16.81 -17.07 17.50
N GLY A 37 -16.81 -18.39 17.65
CA GLY A 37 -17.86 -19.26 17.10
C GLY A 37 -19.19 -19.00 17.79
N MET A 38 -19.22 -19.08 19.11
CA MET A 38 -20.42 -18.77 19.90
C MET A 38 -20.88 -17.32 19.73
N ARG A 39 -19.96 -16.34 19.67
CA ARG A 39 -20.31 -14.97 19.31
C ARG A 39 -21.07 -14.89 18.01
N ASN A 40 -20.62 -15.56 16.94
CA ASN A 40 -21.26 -15.55 15.63
C ASN A 40 -22.64 -16.21 15.69
N VAL A 41 -22.81 -17.28 16.46
CA VAL A 41 -24.12 -17.91 16.68
C VAL A 41 -25.08 -16.96 17.38
N VAL A 42 -24.63 -16.28 18.44
CA VAL A 42 -25.43 -15.30 19.20
C VAL A 42 -25.85 -14.12 18.30
N VAL A 43 -24.95 -13.61 17.44
CA VAL A 43 -25.28 -12.56 16.47
C VAL A 43 -26.43 -12.97 15.53
N VAL A 44 -26.39 -14.18 14.98
CA VAL A 44 -27.47 -14.70 14.11
C VAL A 44 -28.76 -14.87 14.91
N MET A 45 -28.71 -15.48 16.10
CA MET A 45 -29.85 -15.65 17.01
C MET A 45 -30.52 -14.31 17.31
N LEU A 46 -29.79 -13.27 17.64
CA LEU A 46 -30.34 -11.94 17.89
C LEU A 46 -31.11 -11.37 16.69
N THR A 47 -30.60 -11.61 15.47
CA THR A 47 -31.32 -11.17 14.27
C THR A 47 -32.58 -12.00 13.99
N GLU A 48 -32.59 -13.26 14.38
CA GLU A 48 -33.78 -14.15 14.33
C GLU A 48 -34.82 -13.79 15.37
N LEU A 49 -34.39 -13.28 16.53
CA LEU A 49 -35.27 -12.71 17.55
C LEU A 49 -35.89 -11.35 17.15
N GLY A 50 -35.59 -10.88 15.93
CA GLY A 50 -36.21 -9.70 15.34
C GLY A 50 -35.47 -8.37 15.58
N PHE A 51 -34.23 -8.41 16.12
CA PHE A 51 -33.41 -7.20 16.22
C PHE A 51 -32.84 -6.80 14.86
N ALA A 52 -32.87 -5.51 14.54
CA ALA A 52 -32.28 -4.99 13.31
C ALA A 52 -30.77 -5.30 13.25
N GLY A 53 -30.29 -5.80 12.12
CA GLY A 53 -28.88 -6.20 11.94
C GLY A 53 -27.87 -5.08 12.26
N VAL A 54 -28.23 -3.82 11.98
CA VAL A 54 -27.44 -2.63 12.31
C VAL A 54 -27.33 -2.48 13.84
N ARG A 55 -28.45 -2.67 14.57
CA ARG A 55 -28.43 -2.56 16.04
C ARG A 55 -27.63 -3.70 16.68
N VAL A 56 -27.74 -4.92 16.15
CA VAL A 56 -26.94 -6.06 16.60
C VAL A 56 -25.45 -5.79 16.34
N ALA A 57 -25.09 -5.25 15.18
CA ALA A 57 -23.73 -4.89 14.84
C ALA A 57 -23.15 -3.87 15.83
N GLU A 58 -23.89 -2.79 16.11
CA GLU A 58 -23.50 -1.74 17.03
C GLU A 58 -23.21 -2.29 18.45
N VAL A 59 -24.16 -3.05 19.02
CA VAL A 59 -24.08 -3.56 20.38
C VAL A 59 -23.00 -4.65 20.53
N MET A 60 -22.79 -5.46 19.47
CA MET A 60 -21.79 -6.53 19.45
C MET A 60 -20.39 -6.05 18.99
N GLY A 61 -20.22 -4.76 18.68
CA GLY A 61 -18.95 -4.21 18.20
C GLY A 61 -18.49 -4.77 16.83
N LEU A 62 -19.44 -5.01 15.92
CA LEU A 62 -19.21 -5.61 14.59
C LEU A 62 -19.66 -4.66 13.48
N SER A 63 -19.23 -4.91 12.23
CA SER A 63 -19.77 -4.18 11.09
C SER A 63 -21.11 -4.75 10.63
N PRO A 64 -22.05 -3.91 10.13
CA PRO A 64 -23.32 -4.38 9.58
C PRO A 64 -23.14 -5.40 8.43
N GLU A 65 -22.12 -5.24 7.59
CA GLU A 65 -21.81 -6.16 6.51
C GLU A 65 -21.38 -7.53 7.05
N TYR A 66 -20.64 -7.55 8.16
CA TYR A 66 -20.23 -8.81 8.79
C TYR A 66 -21.45 -9.55 9.38
N VAL A 67 -22.37 -8.85 10.02
CA VAL A 67 -23.65 -9.42 10.49
C VAL A 67 -24.45 -9.98 9.33
N SER A 68 -24.56 -9.26 8.21
CA SER A 68 -25.22 -9.74 6.99
C SER A 68 -24.54 -10.99 6.42
N THR A 69 -23.21 -11.02 6.40
CA THR A 69 -22.43 -12.18 5.96
C THR A 69 -22.67 -13.41 6.86
N LEU A 70 -22.75 -13.23 8.18
CA LEU A 70 -23.06 -14.31 9.12
C LEU A 70 -24.47 -14.88 8.89
N ARG A 71 -25.48 -14.01 8.68
CA ARG A 71 -26.86 -14.44 8.35
C ARG A 71 -26.89 -15.23 7.04
N GLY A 72 -26.20 -14.74 6.00
CA GLY A 72 -26.10 -15.44 4.71
C GLY A 72 -25.41 -16.80 4.85
N ARG A 73 -24.39 -16.92 5.70
CA ARG A 73 -23.67 -18.16 5.98
C ARG A 73 -24.54 -19.14 6.78
N ALA A 74 -25.24 -18.66 7.80
CA ALA A 74 -26.18 -19.48 8.58
C ALA A 74 -27.27 -20.09 7.70
N ARG A 75 -27.83 -19.33 6.76
CA ARG A 75 -28.86 -19.82 5.81
C ARG A 75 -28.34 -20.91 4.86
N ARG A 76 -27.07 -20.83 4.43
CA ARG A 76 -26.48 -21.80 3.48
C ARG A 76 -25.89 -23.04 4.16
N GLU A 77 -25.26 -22.87 5.31
CA GLU A 77 -24.41 -23.89 5.92
C GLU A 77 -24.88 -24.29 7.35
N GLY A 78 -25.99 -23.70 7.81
CA GLY A 78 -26.48 -23.91 9.17
C GLY A 78 -25.55 -23.34 10.25
N SER A 79 -25.76 -23.72 11.50
CA SER A 79 -24.93 -23.30 12.65
C SER A 79 -23.47 -23.78 12.54
N ALA A 80 -23.22 -24.90 11.86
CA ALA A 80 -21.86 -25.40 11.63
C ALA A 80 -20.99 -24.42 10.82
N GLY A 81 -21.61 -23.62 9.94
CA GLY A 81 -20.91 -22.57 9.16
C GLY A 81 -20.46 -21.37 10.00
N LEU A 82 -21.01 -21.18 11.21
CA LEU A 82 -20.71 -20.07 12.10
C LEU A 82 -19.54 -20.35 13.06
N VAL A 83 -19.27 -21.63 13.34
CA VAL A 83 -18.29 -22.09 14.36
C VAL A 83 -16.92 -22.42 13.74
N ARG A 84 -16.67 -22.07 12.49
CA ARG A 84 -15.39 -22.36 11.82
C ARG A 84 -14.21 -21.68 12.52
N ALA A 85 -13.21 -22.50 12.91
CA ALA A 85 -11.92 -22.00 13.38
C ALA A 85 -11.26 -21.08 12.34
N ARG A 86 -10.71 -19.94 12.75
CA ARG A 86 -9.89 -19.06 11.89
C ARG A 86 -8.67 -19.83 11.41
N GLY A 87 -8.55 -20.07 10.12
CA GLY A 87 -7.35 -20.63 9.49
C GLY A 87 -7.63 -21.05 8.05
N ARG A 88 -6.59 -20.98 7.23
CA ARG A 88 -6.59 -21.58 5.90
C ARG A 88 -6.92 -23.08 6.07
N PRO A 89 -7.80 -23.69 5.25
CA PRO A 89 -8.09 -25.11 5.35
C PRO A 89 -6.81 -25.92 5.44
N ALA A 90 -6.79 -26.90 6.36
CA ALA A 90 -5.62 -27.77 6.49
C ALA A 90 -5.34 -28.44 5.14
N LYS A 91 -4.10 -28.33 4.65
CA LYS A 91 -3.69 -28.92 3.37
C LYS A 91 -3.74 -30.46 3.37
N LEU A 92 -3.79 -31.08 4.55
CA LEU A 92 -3.90 -32.51 4.74
C LEU A 92 -5.22 -32.80 5.47
N SER A 93 -5.96 -33.80 4.96
CA SER A 93 -7.14 -34.32 5.63
C SER A 93 -6.74 -35.12 6.90
N PRO A 94 -7.67 -35.36 7.86
CA PRO A 94 -7.37 -36.16 9.04
C PRO A 94 -6.84 -37.55 8.69
N ALA A 95 -7.36 -38.17 7.64
CA ALA A 95 -6.88 -39.49 7.16
C ALA A 95 -5.45 -39.42 6.61
N GLN A 96 -5.09 -38.33 5.90
CA GLN A 96 -3.73 -38.11 5.41
C GLN A 96 -2.75 -37.82 6.56
N VAL A 97 -3.17 -37.12 7.60
CA VAL A 97 -2.36 -36.92 8.82
C VAL A 97 -2.12 -38.20 9.57
N ALA A 98 -3.16 -39.07 9.74
CA ALA A 98 -2.99 -40.37 10.35
C ALA A 98 -2.01 -41.26 9.57
N ARG A 99 -2.09 -41.26 8.24
CA ARG A 99 -1.20 -41.98 7.34
C ARG A 99 0.25 -41.45 7.40
N ALA A 100 0.41 -40.14 7.48
CA ALA A 100 1.72 -39.51 7.65
C ALA A 100 2.37 -39.91 8.99
N ARG A 101 1.58 -40.02 10.07
CA ARG A 101 2.06 -40.50 11.38
C ARG A 101 2.53 -41.99 11.33
N ALA A 102 1.75 -42.85 10.68
CA ALA A 102 2.13 -44.25 10.51
C ALA A 102 3.47 -44.34 9.77
N TRP A 103 3.62 -43.66 8.65
CA TRP A 103 4.88 -43.66 7.88
C TRP A 103 6.05 -43.08 8.66
N ARG A 104 5.82 -42.04 9.48
CA ARG A 104 6.89 -41.49 10.34
C ARG A 104 7.31 -42.45 11.43
N ALA A 105 6.36 -43.22 12.00
CA ALA A 105 6.66 -44.27 12.96
C ALA A 105 7.44 -45.46 12.34
N GLU A 106 7.24 -45.70 11.02
CA GLU A 106 8.02 -46.66 10.22
C GLU A 106 9.39 -46.11 9.78
N GLY A 107 9.80 -44.91 10.22
CA GLY A 107 11.10 -44.33 9.90
C GLY A 107 11.19 -43.60 8.56
N VAL A 108 10.05 -43.36 7.88
CA VAL A 108 10.03 -42.60 6.62
C VAL A 108 10.23 -41.11 6.90
N SER A 109 11.18 -40.47 6.22
CA SER A 109 11.47 -39.05 6.39
C SER A 109 10.33 -38.15 5.94
N ASP A 110 10.17 -36.99 6.59
CA ASP A 110 9.12 -36.00 6.27
C ASP A 110 9.15 -35.52 4.80
N VAL A 111 10.33 -35.47 4.19
CA VAL A 111 10.50 -35.16 2.75
C VAL A 111 9.85 -36.21 1.86
N ARG A 112 10.04 -37.51 2.20
CA ARG A 112 9.48 -38.64 1.45
C ARG A 112 7.96 -38.74 1.64
N ILE A 113 7.48 -38.49 2.88
CA ILE A 113 6.05 -38.38 3.20
C ILE A 113 5.41 -37.21 2.42
N ALA A 114 6.08 -36.09 2.37
CA ALA A 114 5.62 -34.90 1.63
C ALA A 114 5.48 -35.18 0.14
N GLY A 115 6.45 -35.88 -0.47
CA GLY A 115 6.38 -36.31 -1.86
C GLY A 115 5.19 -37.22 -2.16
N GLN A 116 4.91 -38.19 -1.27
CA GLN A 116 3.77 -39.09 -1.43
C GLN A 116 2.40 -38.41 -1.26
N LEU A 117 2.32 -37.38 -0.40
CA LEU A 117 1.10 -36.64 -0.14
C LEU A 117 0.96 -35.40 -1.04
N LYS A 118 1.92 -35.13 -1.96
CA LYS A 118 1.99 -33.96 -2.85
C LYS A 118 1.86 -32.64 -2.09
N VAL A 119 2.57 -32.51 -0.98
CA VAL A 119 2.66 -31.31 -0.14
C VAL A 119 4.13 -31.01 0.18
N THR A 120 4.41 -29.89 0.83
CA THR A 120 5.78 -29.56 1.27
C THR A 120 6.10 -30.27 2.60
N ASP A 121 7.36 -30.59 2.83
CA ASP A 121 7.91 -31.14 4.09
C ASP A 121 7.50 -30.30 5.30
N LYS A 122 7.53 -28.96 5.18
CA LYS A 122 7.03 -28.02 6.20
C LYS A 122 5.54 -28.21 6.53
N THR A 123 4.74 -28.67 5.55
CA THR A 123 3.33 -28.97 5.77
C THR A 123 3.16 -30.26 6.59
N VAL A 124 3.97 -31.27 6.30
CA VAL A 124 3.99 -32.54 7.05
C VAL A 124 4.47 -32.28 8.47
N ALA A 125 5.61 -31.63 8.66
CA ALA A 125 6.17 -31.30 9.97
C ALA A 125 5.17 -30.51 10.84
N ARG A 126 4.47 -29.52 10.26
CA ARG A 126 3.44 -28.73 10.96
C ARG A 126 2.21 -29.56 11.33
N ALA A 127 1.80 -30.49 10.47
CA ALA A 127 0.64 -31.35 10.71
C ALA A 127 0.93 -32.40 11.80
N LEU A 128 2.16 -32.91 11.86
CA LEU A 128 2.59 -33.91 12.83
C LEU A 128 3.06 -33.32 14.17
N GLY A 129 3.45 -32.03 14.22
CA GLY A 129 3.91 -31.36 15.44
C GLY A 129 2.79 -30.75 16.32
N ARG A 130 1.52 -30.85 15.94
CA ARG A 130 0.38 -30.25 16.65
C ARG A 130 -0.25 -31.08 17.78
N ASP A 131 0.27 -32.23 18.07
CA ASP A 131 -0.29 -33.14 19.09
C ASP A 131 0.62 -33.29 20.33
N THR A 132 1.19 -32.19 20.82
CA THR A 132 1.68 -32.17 22.20
C THR A 132 0.52 -31.72 23.08
N PRO A 133 0.05 -32.55 24.05
CA PRO A 133 -0.97 -32.09 24.99
C PRO A 133 -0.43 -30.91 25.81
N PRO A 134 -1.29 -30.01 26.28
CA PRO A 134 -0.84 -28.89 27.08
C PRO A 134 -0.18 -29.42 28.35
N ALA A 135 1.10 -29.11 28.54
CA ALA A 135 1.80 -29.38 29.77
C ALA A 135 1.13 -28.54 30.88
N ALA A 136 0.73 -29.23 31.93
CA ALA A 136 0.22 -28.61 33.14
C ALA A 136 1.20 -27.58 33.68
N ALA A 137 0.67 -26.46 34.13
CA ALA A 137 1.41 -25.39 34.76
C ALA A 137 2.19 -25.91 35.96
N VAL A 138 3.50 -25.83 35.91
CA VAL A 138 4.37 -25.88 37.08
C VAL A 138 4.84 -24.44 37.29
N GLN A 139 4.40 -23.86 38.39
CA GLN A 139 4.98 -22.66 38.97
C GLN A 139 6.36 -23.07 39.48
N ASP A 140 7.39 -22.38 39.05
CA ASP A 140 8.63 -22.31 39.81
C ASP A 140 9.22 -20.90 39.81
N GLU A 141 9.76 -20.58 40.95
CA GLU A 141 10.11 -19.31 41.50
C GLU A 141 11.28 -18.60 40.81
N LEU A 142 11.23 -17.29 40.95
CA LEU A 142 12.23 -16.28 40.66
C LEU A 142 13.63 -16.61 41.22
N ASP A 143 14.64 -16.42 40.37
CA ASP A 143 15.95 -15.95 40.82
C ASP A 143 16.48 -14.89 39.84
N PRO A 144 16.87 -13.69 40.31
CA PRO A 144 17.27 -12.58 39.47
C PRO A 144 18.79 -12.46 39.46
N ALA A 145 19.44 -12.76 38.35
CA ALA A 145 20.72 -12.15 37.98
C ALA A 145 21.34 -12.80 36.71
N ALA A 146 21.14 -12.16 35.56
CA ALA A 146 22.15 -12.09 34.52
C ALA A 146 21.64 -11.14 33.42
N GLU A 147 22.26 -10.01 33.27
CA GLU A 147 22.07 -9.10 32.15
C GLU A 147 22.51 -9.81 30.86
N PRO A 148 21.66 -9.88 29.82
CA PRO A 148 22.12 -10.24 28.50
C PRO A 148 22.58 -8.97 27.75
N GLU A 149 23.79 -9.01 27.27
CA GLU A 149 24.34 -8.05 26.29
C GLU A 149 23.40 -7.89 25.08
N PRO A 150 23.35 -6.70 24.45
CA PRO A 150 22.44 -6.43 23.36
C PRO A 150 22.81 -7.25 22.12
N GLU A 151 22.00 -8.22 21.80
CA GLU A 151 22.02 -8.86 20.48
C GLU A 151 21.65 -7.82 19.42
N ILE A 152 22.63 -7.50 18.58
CA ILE A 152 22.43 -6.77 17.33
C ILE A 152 21.53 -7.63 16.45
N MET A 153 20.27 -7.27 16.34
CA MET A 153 19.36 -7.89 15.37
C MET A 153 19.85 -7.54 13.96
N THR A 154 20.55 -8.48 13.36
CA THR A 154 20.82 -8.51 11.92
C THR A 154 19.51 -8.75 11.16
N GLU A 155 19.30 -7.94 10.11
CA GLU A 155 18.24 -8.17 9.13
C GLU A 155 18.22 -9.64 8.67
N PRO A 156 17.05 -10.25 8.40
CA PRO A 156 17.01 -11.58 7.83
C PRO A 156 17.61 -11.55 6.41
N GLU A 157 18.76 -12.17 6.27
CA GLU A 157 19.41 -12.37 4.98
C GLU A 157 18.52 -13.21 4.05
N PRO A 158 18.48 -12.89 2.75
CA PRO A 158 17.81 -13.75 1.77
C PRO A 158 18.60 -15.07 1.66
N GLN A 159 17.94 -16.19 1.97
CA GLN A 159 18.47 -17.52 1.70
C GLN A 159 18.68 -17.67 0.20
N ALA A 160 19.90 -18.03 -0.19
CA ALA A 160 20.25 -18.38 -1.54
C ALA A 160 19.37 -19.54 -2.04
N ALA A 161 18.65 -19.32 -3.12
CA ALA A 161 17.99 -20.38 -3.85
C ALA A 161 19.07 -21.23 -4.55
N SER A 162 19.04 -22.54 -4.28
CA SER A 162 19.76 -23.54 -5.04
C SER A 162 19.32 -23.52 -6.50
N GLU A 163 20.27 -23.60 -7.40
CA GLU A 163 20.09 -23.71 -8.84
C GLU A 163 19.25 -24.94 -9.21
N PRO A 164 18.32 -24.86 -10.15
CA PRO A 164 17.73 -26.06 -10.75
C PRO A 164 18.59 -26.54 -11.91
N GLU A 165 18.87 -27.82 -11.90
CA GLU A 165 19.46 -28.58 -12.99
C GLU A 165 18.66 -28.42 -14.30
N THR A 166 19.39 -28.36 -15.38
CA THR A 166 18.93 -28.37 -16.77
C THR A 166 17.98 -29.53 -17.05
N ALA A 167 16.75 -29.21 -17.42
CA ALA A 167 15.83 -30.16 -18.05
C ALA A 167 15.44 -29.68 -19.42
N SER A 168 15.61 -30.58 -20.36
CA SER A 168 15.30 -30.62 -21.78
C SER A 168 13.94 -30.00 -22.16
N GLU A 169 13.92 -29.42 -23.37
CA GLU A 169 12.74 -28.91 -24.09
C GLU A 169 11.62 -29.95 -24.18
N PRO A 170 10.38 -29.53 -24.10
CA PRO A 170 9.28 -30.26 -24.69
C PRO A 170 8.59 -29.50 -25.82
N GLU A 171 8.21 -30.30 -26.77
CA GLU A 171 7.44 -30.03 -27.98
C GLU A 171 6.16 -29.24 -27.77
N THR A 172 5.82 -28.52 -28.84
CA THR A 172 4.53 -27.86 -29.12
C THR A 172 3.30 -28.69 -28.76
N ALA A 173 2.42 -28.08 -27.93
CA ALA A 173 1.03 -28.52 -27.84
C ALA A 173 0.08 -27.39 -27.46
N ALA A 174 -0.86 -27.13 -28.36
CA ALA A 174 -2.25 -26.71 -28.18
C ALA A 174 -2.61 -25.60 -27.19
N GLU A 175 -3.25 -24.58 -27.72
CA GLU A 175 -4.00 -23.55 -27.02
C GLU A 175 -5.06 -24.14 -26.07
N PRO A 176 -5.21 -23.61 -24.83
CA PRO A 176 -6.39 -23.89 -24.05
C PRO A 176 -7.45 -22.80 -24.24
N GLU A 177 -8.66 -23.27 -24.45
CA GLU A 177 -9.91 -22.54 -24.47
C GLU A 177 -10.10 -21.62 -23.27
N THR A 178 -10.65 -20.46 -23.56
CA THR A 178 -11.13 -19.41 -22.64
C THR A 178 -12.10 -19.96 -21.61
N ALA A 179 -11.72 -19.91 -20.34
CA ALA A 179 -12.66 -20.02 -19.23
C ALA A 179 -13.31 -18.65 -18.99
N ALA A 180 -14.63 -18.62 -19.08
CA ALA A 180 -15.48 -17.46 -18.85
C ALA A 180 -15.47 -17.03 -17.38
N GLU A 181 -15.26 -15.75 -17.14
CA GLU A 181 -15.54 -15.11 -15.85
C GLU A 181 -17.04 -14.88 -15.69
N PRO A 182 -17.59 -14.94 -14.48
CA PRO A 182 -19.01 -14.70 -14.25
C PRO A 182 -19.35 -13.21 -14.36
N GLU A 183 -20.18 -12.87 -15.31
CA GLU A 183 -20.79 -11.56 -15.47
C GLU A 183 -21.61 -11.16 -14.24
N SER A 184 -21.31 -9.98 -13.69
CA SER A 184 -22.22 -9.28 -12.80
C SER A 184 -23.35 -8.69 -13.62
N GLN A 185 -24.46 -9.43 -13.73
CA GLN A 185 -25.72 -8.93 -14.28
C GLN A 185 -26.43 -8.04 -13.25
N ALA A 186 -26.20 -6.74 -13.32
CA ALA A 186 -27.16 -5.73 -12.83
C ALA A 186 -26.79 -4.34 -13.35
N ALA A 187 -26.95 -4.07 -14.65
CA ALA A 187 -27.09 -2.73 -15.22
C ALA A 187 -27.30 -2.77 -16.75
N ALA A 188 -28.09 -3.72 -17.24
CA ALA A 188 -28.41 -3.77 -18.67
C ALA A 188 -29.93 -3.78 -18.88
N ALA A 189 -30.61 -2.71 -18.49
CA ALA A 189 -31.97 -2.46 -18.92
C ALA A 189 -32.30 -0.96 -18.79
N ALA A 190 -31.61 -0.10 -19.53
CA ALA A 190 -32.10 1.24 -19.93
C ALA A 190 -31.04 1.86 -20.87
N GLY A 191 -31.06 1.52 -22.13
CA GLY A 191 -30.07 2.13 -23.04
C GLY A 191 -30.19 1.69 -24.51
N ALA A 192 -31.32 1.14 -24.88
CA ALA A 192 -31.56 0.81 -26.29
C ALA A 192 -32.49 1.84 -26.92
N ALA A 193 -32.06 3.09 -27.07
CA ALA A 193 -32.62 4.06 -28.01
C ALA A 193 -31.79 5.36 -28.03
N ALA A 194 -30.58 5.37 -28.58
CA ALA A 194 -29.96 6.57 -29.11
C ALA A 194 -28.77 6.18 -30.02
N GLY A 195 -29.06 5.32 -30.97
CA GLY A 195 -28.23 5.22 -32.15
C GLY A 195 -28.69 6.27 -33.13
N ALA A 196 -28.11 7.46 -33.10
CA ALA A 196 -28.36 8.43 -34.13
C ALA A 196 -27.26 9.46 -34.26
N ALA A 197 -26.80 9.53 -35.48
CA ALA A 197 -26.18 10.69 -36.11
C ALA A 197 -24.86 11.18 -35.48
N VAL A 198 -23.76 10.53 -35.85
CA VAL A 198 -22.47 11.20 -35.96
C VAL A 198 -22.65 12.35 -36.94
N GLY A 199 -22.95 13.55 -36.45
CA GLY A 199 -22.97 14.76 -37.22
C GLY A 199 -21.54 14.97 -37.79
N ALA A 200 -21.46 15.17 -39.10
CA ALA A 200 -20.23 15.47 -39.81
C ALA A 200 -19.69 16.86 -39.38
N GLY A 201 -19.11 16.91 -38.19
CA GLY A 201 -18.38 18.09 -37.73
C GLY A 201 -17.15 18.33 -38.60
N GLY A 202 -16.96 19.50 -39.16
CA GLY A 202 -15.82 19.88 -39.98
C GLY A 202 -14.51 19.76 -39.21
N LEU A 203 -13.42 19.37 -39.90
CA LEU A 203 -12.05 19.57 -39.41
C LEU A 203 -11.82 21.06 -39.27
N ALA A 204 -10.98 21.46 -38.28
CA ALA A 204 -10.46 22.82 -38.28
C ALA A 204 -9.79 23.10 -39.62
N ALA A 205 -9.86 24.37 -40.07
CA ALA A 205 -9.38 24.81 -41.38
C ALA A 205 -7.89 24.55 -41.66
N ASP A 206 -7.12 24.27 -40.58
CA ASP A 206 -5.67 23.96 -40.60
C ASP A 206 -5.34 22.48 -40.72
N GLY A 207 -6.33 21.60 -40.92
CA GLY A 207 -6.14 20.14 -40.98
C GLY A 207 -5.89 19.46 -39.64
N SER A 208 -5.93 20.20 -38.50
CA SER A 208 -5.80 19.65 -37.16
C SER A 208 -6.98 18.74 -36.81
N ALA A 209 -6.79 17.85 -35.85
CA ALA A 209 -7.86 16.97 -35.35
C ALA A 209 -8.82 17.70 -34.38
N ARG A 210 -8.57 18.98 -34.09
CA ARG A 210 -9.43 19.77 -33.18
C ARG A 210 -10.85 19.88 -33.74
N ILE A 211 -11.80 19.92 -32.83
CA ILE A 211 -13.23 20.09 -33.15
C ILE A 211 -13.49 21.58 -33.37
N GLY A 212 -13.87 21.97 -34.59
CA GLY A 212 -14.38 23.32 -34.85
C GLY A 212 -15.79 23.49 -34.29
N GLU A 213 -16.75 22.78 -34.85
CA GLU A 213 -18.16 22.78 -34.42
C GLU A 213 -18.72 21.35 -34.49
N GLY A 214 -19.79 21.11 -33.74
CA GLY A 214 -20.50 19.83 -33.80
C GLY A 214 -21.13 19.42 -32.47
N ARG A 215 -22.04 18.45 -32.55
CA ARG A 215 -22.73 17.87 -31.38
C ARG A 215 -22.33 16.41 -31.26
N PHE A 216 -21.91 16.01 -30.06
CA PHE A 216 -21.38 14.67 -29.76
C PHE A 216 -22.14 14.10 -28.56
N GLY A 217 -22.87 13.00 -28.76
CA GLY A 217 -23.34 12.17 -27.67
C GLY A 217 -22.13 11.48 -27.00
N CYS A 218 -21.97 11.62 -25.72
CA CYS A 218 -20.80 11.11 -25.00
C CYS A 218 -21.23 10.39 -23.73
N ARG A 219 -20.93 9.09 -23.63
CA ARG A 219 -21.19 8.31 -22.41
C ARG A 219 -20.33 8.69 -21.22
N TYR A 220 -19.33 9.54 -21.43
CA TYR A 220 -18.38 10.03 -20.44
C TYR A 220 -18.42 11.56 -20.32
N ALA A 221 -19.52 12.18 -20.66
CA ALA A 221 -19.65 13.64 -20.66
C ALA A 221 -19.31 14.26 -19.30
N GLY A 222 -19.59 13.54 -18.20
CA GLY A 222 -19.22 13.94 -16.84
C GLY A 222 -17.72 14.14 -16.64
N ALA A 223 -16.86 13.48 -17.41
CA ALA A 223 -15.40 13.70 -17.34
C ALA A 223 -14.98 15.10 -17.79
N MET A 224 -15.85 15.85 -18.49
CA MET A 224 -15.61 17.28 -18.78
C MET A 224 -15.47 18.13 -17.52
N LEU A 225 -16.01 17.71 -16.37
CA LEU A 225 -15.86 18.37 -15.08
C LEU A 225 -14.39 18.47 -14.62
N LEU A 226 -13.51 17.58 -15.11
CA LEU A 226 -12.07 17.62 -14.80
C LEU A 226 -11.40 18.90 -15.27
N HIS A 227 -11.92 19.56 -16.31
CA HIS A 227 -11.39 20.82 -16.82
C HIS A 227 -11.52 21.98 -15.81
N ALA A 228 -12.47 21.90 -14.88
CA ALA A 228 -12.58 22.88 -13.80
C ALA A 228 -11.35 22.86 -12.88
N PHE A 229 -10.88 21.67 -12.52
CA PHE A 229 -9.61 21.54 -11.78
C PHE A 229 -8.41 21.88 -12.68
N GLY A 230 -8.42 21.43 -13.92
CA GLY A 230 -7.35 21.74 -14.89
C GLY A 230 -7.12 23.23 -15.06
N ALA A 231 -8.19 24.02 -15.20
CA ALA A 231 -8.10 25.50 -15.25
C ALA A 231 -7.51 26.09 -13.96
N ARG A 232 -7.91 25.54 -12.79
CA ARG A 232 -7.43 26.00 -11.48
C ARG A 232 -5.92 25.78 -11.28
N VAL A 233 -5.35 24.72 -11.86
CA VAL A 233 -3.93 24.38 -11.75
C VAL A 233 -3.11 24.76 -12.99
N GLY A 234 -3.67 25.55 -13.89
CA GLY A 234 -2.97 26.04 -15.07
C GLY A 234 -2.57 24.92 -16.05
N ALA A 235 -3.44 23.92 -16.26
CA ALA A 235 -3.14 22.74 -17.07
C ALA A 235 -2.75 23.11 -18.51
N GLU A 236 -3.31 24.17 -19.08
CA GLU A 236 -2.95 24.64 -20.42
C GLU A 236 -1.49 25.06 -20.50
N GLN A 237 -1.04 25.94 -19.60
CA GLN A 237 0.32 26.45 -19.56
C GLN A 237 1.33 25.33 -19.29
N VAL A 238 0.99 24.42 -18.38
CA VAL A 238 1.84 23.26 -18.05
C VAL A 238 1.94 22.30 -19.23
N PHE A 239 0.84 22.00 -19.91
CA PHE A 239 0.88 21.13 -21.09
C PHE A 239 1.58 21.81 -22.28
N ALA A 240 1.42 23.11 -22.45
CA ALA A 240 2.13 23.87 -23.47
C ALA A 240 3.65 23.83 -23.25
N SER A 241 4.11 23.88 -21.99
CA SER A 241 5.54 23.79 -21.67
C SER A 241 6.15 22.40 -21.90
N ALA A 242 5.31 21.35 -21.92
CA ALA A 242 5.74 19.98 -22.20
C ALA A 242 5.85 19.67 -23.69
N GLY A 243 5.11 20.41 -24.52
CA GLY A 243 5.03 20.16 -25.95
C GLY A 243 6.17 20.83 -26.72
N THR A 244 6.68 20.12 -27.74
CA THR A 244 7.51 20.75 -28.78
C THR A 244 6.60 21.10 -29.94
N PRO A 245 6.41 22.38 -30.28
CA PRO A 245 5.60 22.76 -31.42
C PRO A 245 6.15 22.10 -32.69
N MET A 246 5.38 21.19 -33.27
CA MET A 246 5.70 20.58 -34.55
C MET A 246 4.58 20.88 -35.55
N PRO A 247 4.76 21.86 -36.43
CA PRO A 247 3.78 22.22 -37.43
C PRO A 247 3.43 21.02 -38.34
N GLY A 248 2.18 20.95 -38.78
CA GLY A 248 1.70 19.90 -39.73
C GLY A 248 1.29 18.57 -39.10
N ARG A 249 1.29 18.41 -37.76
CA ARG A 249 0.78 17.21 -37.12
C ARG A 249 -0.71 17.26 -36.91
N ARG A 250 -1.37 16.13 -37.18
CA ARG A 250 -2.83 15.99 -37.00
C ARG A 250 -3.27 16.16 -35.53
N PHE A 251 -2.45 15.72 -34.55
CA PHE A 251 -2.71 15.86 -33.13
C PHE A 251 -1.55 16.66 -32.51
N ASP A 252 -1.85 17.80 -31.92
CA ASP A 252 -0.90 18.57 -31.13
C ASP A 252 -0.62 17.89 -29.78
N ASP A 253 0.48 18.26 -29.10
CA ASP A 253 0.90 17.62 -27.86
C ASP A 253 -0.05 17.92 -26.70
N ILE A 254 -0.64 19.10 -26.66
CA ILE A 254 -1.62 19.49 -25.62
C ILE A 254 -2.85 18.59 -25.74
N ALA A 255 -3.35 18.36 -26.97
CA ALA A 255 -4.48 17.47 -27.19
C ALA A 255 -4.17 16.01 -26.81
N VAL A 256 -2.94 15.54 -27.09
CA VAL A 256 -2.51 14.19 -26.66
C VAL A 256 -2.45 14.08 -25.14
N LEU A 257 -1.85 15.05 -24.46
CA LEU A 257 -1.75 15.06 -22.99
C LEU A 257 -3.13 15.14 -22.34
N SER A 258 -4.02 16.01 -22.85
CA SER A 258 -5.42 16.13 -22.39
C SER A 258 -6.19 14.82 -22.58
N ALA A 259 -6.04 14.17 -23.76
CA ALA A 259 -6.72 12.90 -24.06
C ALA A 259 -6.22 11.77 -23.16
N VAL A 260 -4.92 11.68 -22.89
CA VAL A 260 -4.36 10.67 -21.99
C VAL A 260 -4.77 10.93 -20.54
N SER A 261 -4.85 12.20 -20.10
CA SER A 261 -5.39 12.55 -18.78
C SER A 261 -6.84 12.09 -18.64
N ALA A 262 -7.67 12.28 -19.66
CA ALA A 262 -9.05 11.81 -19.67
C ALA A 262 -9.13 10.26 -19.63
N VAL A 263 -8.27 9.56 -20.37
CA VAL A 263 -8.15 8.09 -20.33
C VAL A 263 -7.86 7.61 -18.91
N PHE A 264 -6.88 8.20 -18.22
CA PHE A 264 -6.56 7.83 -16.84
C PHE A 264 -7.71 8.18 -15.88
N ALA A 265 -8.31 9.35 -16.02
CA ALA A 265 -9.43 9.78 -15.17
C ALA A 265 -10.67 8.86 -15.28
N LEU A 266 -10.86 8.23 -16.43
CA LEU A 266 -11.88 7.21 -16.64
C LEU A 266 -11.50 5.82 -16.10
N GLY A 267 -10.35 5.68 -15.43
CA GLY A 267 -9.92 4.41 -14.81
C GLY A 267 -9.22 3.44 -15.77
N PHE A 268 -8.85 3.88 -16.97
CA PHE A 268 -7.99 3.07 -17.84
C PHE A 268 -6.55 3.18 -17.35
N ALA A 269 -6.10 2.17 -16.62
CA ALA A 269 -4.90 2.20 -15.79
C ALA A 269 -3.57 2.40 -16.57
N CYS A 270 -3.57 2.11 -17.88
CA CYS A 270 -2.39 2.34 -18.74
C CYS A 270 -2.81 2.71 -20.17
N ILE A 271 -1.87 3.28 -20.93
CA ILE A 271 -2.15 3.66 -22.32
C ILE A 271 -2.53 2.49 -23.22
N GLU A 272 -2.11 1.27 -22.88
CA GLU A 272 -2.49 0.06 -23.62
C GLU A 272 -4.00 -0.20 -23.56
N GLN A 273 -4.64 0.25 -22.50
CA GLN A 273 -6.10 0.14 -22.31
C GLN A 273 -6.88 1.22 -23.08
N ALA A 274 -6.21 2.23 -23.65
CA ALA A 274 -6.87 3.23 -24.50
C ALA A 274 -7.51 2.64 -25.79
N LYS A 275 -7.27 1.36 -26.06
CA LYS A 275 -7.96 0.60 -27.13
C LYS A 275 -9.37 0.13 -26.74
N HIS A 276 -9.70 0.06 -25.45
CA HIS A 276 -10.97 -0.50 -24.96
C HIS A 276 -12.14 0.47 -25.07
N PRO A 277 -12.05 1.77 -24.69
CA PRO A 277 -13.16 2.67 -24.87
C PRO A 277 -13.38 2.98 -26.36
N ASP A 278 -14.62 3.30 -26.69
CA ASP A 278 -14.90 3.89 -28.01
C ASP A 278 -14.16 5.22 -28.13
N ARG A 279 -13.24 5.28 -29.10
CA ARG A 279 -12.36 6.42 -29.33
C ARG A 279 -13.11 7.70 -29.69
N ALA A 280 -14.29 7.59 -30.31
CA ALA A 280 -15.17 8.72 -30.61
C ALA A 280 -15.87 9.27 -29.36
N GLN A 281 -15.97 8.47 -28.30
CA GLN A 281 -16.54 8.90 -27.01
C GLN A 281 -15.50 9.64 -26.12
N VAL A 282 -14.19 9.31 -26.27
CA VAL A 282 -13.13 9.91 -25.47
C VAL A 282 -12.53 11.14 -26.13
N GLY A 283 -12.43 11.16 -27.46
CA GLY A 283 -11.86 12.29 -28.20
C GLY A 283 -12.48 13.65 -27.83
N PRO A 284 -13.80 13.79 -27.81
CA PRO A 284 -14.46 15.05 -27.44
C PRO A 284 -14.11 15.58 -26.06
N LEU A 285 -13.69 14.73 -25.13
CA LEU A 285 -13.25 15.19 -23.81
C LEU A 285 -11.93 16.01 -23.86
N ALA A 286 -11.17 15.88 -24.93
CA ALA A 286 -9.91 16.59 -25.15
C ALA A 286 -9.95 17.57 -26.35
N GLY A 287 -11.16 17.94 -26.79
CA GLY A 287 -11.33 18.85 -27.92
C GLY A 287 -10.99 18.29 -29.29
N ILE A 288 -10.91 16.96 -29.44
CA ILE A 288 -10.58 16.27 -30.69
C ILE A 288 -11.68 15.26 -31.06
N LYS A 289 -11.92 15.06 -32.36
CA LYS A 289 -13.00 14.18 -32.81
C LYS A 289 -12.88 12.74 -32.35
N VAL A 290 -11.66 12.25 -32.26
CA VAL A 290 -11.41 10.83 -31.97
C VAL A 290 -10.07 10.69 -31.22
N LEU A 291 -10.04 9.88 -30.18
CA LEU A 291 -8.81 9.53 -29.48
C LEU A 291 -7.79 8.92 -30.44
N PRO A 292 -6.52 9.37 -30.46
CA PRO A 292 -5.48 8.78 -31.29
C PRO A 292 -5.32 7.27 -31.04
N GLU A 293 -4.96 6.49 -32.07
CA GLU A 293 -4.67 5.07 -31.92
C GLU A 293 -3.41 4.84 -31.09
N LEU A 294 -3.30 3.65 -30.49
CA LEU A 294 -2.13 3.26 -29.72
C LEU A 294 -0.81 3.39 -30.48
N ARG A 295 -0.82 3.04 -31.77
CA ARG A 295 0.34 3.22 -32.65
C ARG A 295 0.79 4.68 -32.79
N THR A 296 -0.13 5.64 -32.52
CA THR A 296 0.16 7.08 -32.50
C THR A 296 0.50 7.53 -31.08
N LEU A 297 -0.24 7.07 -30.04
CA LEU A 297 -0.05 7.49 -28.65
C LEU A 297 1.31 7.07 -28.09
N ARG A 298 1.74 5.81 -28.32
CA ARG A 298 3.01 5.27 -27.79
C ARG A 298 4.24 6.09 -28.21
N PRO A 299 4.53 6.26 -29.53
CA PRO A 299 5.69 7.03 -29.94
C PRO A 299 5.55 8.52 -29.60
N ARG A 300 4.31 9.04 -29.57
CA ARG A 300 4.07 10.44 -29.26
C ARG A 300 4.38 10.74 -27.79
N LEU A 301 3.85 9.94 -26.85
CA LEU A 301 4.14 10.08 -25.44
C LEU A 301 5.63 9.85 -25.13
N ALA A 302 6.29 8.94 -25.83
CA ALA A 302 7.72 8.76 -25.70
C ALA A 302 8.48 10.02 -26.12
N ALA A 303 8.12 10.61 -27.29
CA ALA A 303 8.76 11.83 -27.78
C ALA A 303 8.51 13.04 -26.85
N ILE A 304 7.30 13.20 -26.31
CA ILE A 304 7.01 14.24 -25.32
C ILE A 304 7.84 14.01 -24.06
N ALA A 305 7.88 12.77 -23.54
CA ALA A 305 8.64 12.45 -22.33
C ALA A 305 10.16 12.64 -22.50
N ASP A 306 10.69 12.39 -23.68
CA ASP A 306 12.12 12.59 -23.98
C ASP A 306 12.46 14.07 -24.23
N GLY A 307 11.48 14.87 -24.62
CA GLY A 307 11.63 16.30 -24.92
C GLY A 307 11.29 17.25 -23.77
N CYS A 308 10.69 16.76 -22.67
CA CYS A 308 10.29 17.59 -21.52
C CYS A 308 11.00 17.16 -20.22
N ASP A 309 10.86 17.98 -19.19
CA ASP A 309 11.19 17.60 -17.80
C ASP A 309 9.90 17.19 -17.06
N PRO A 310 9.61 15.87 -16.91
CA PRO A 310 8.40 15.43 -16.21
C PRO A 310 8.34 15.87 -14.75
N LEU A 311 9.50 16.00 -14.07
CA LEU A 311 9.55 16.51 -12.70
C LEU A 311 9.26 18.02 -12.66
N GLY A 312 9.71 18.77 -13.67
CA GLY A 312 9.34 20.18 -13.86
C GLY A 312 7.85 20.37 -14.04
N LEU A 313 7.19 19.52 -14.85
CA LEU A 313 5.73 19.52 -15.00
C LEU A 313 5.02 19.18 -13.68
N GLN A 314 5.52 18.19 -12.95
CA GLN A 314 5.01 17.83 -11.63
C GLN A 314 5.09 19.02 -10.67
N ARG A 315 6.25 19.67 -10.59
CA ARG A 315 6.44 20.85 -9.73
C ARG A 315 5.47 21.97 -10.11
N ALA A 316 5.28 22.23 -11.39
CA ALA A 316 4.35 23.26 -11.86
C ALA A 316 2.90 22.98 -11.43
N PHE A 317 2.40 21.76 -11.67
CA PHE A 317 1.05 21.37 -11.23
C PHE A 317 0.88 21.38 -9.72
N ALA A 318 1.83 20.84 -8.97
CA ALA A 318 1.75 20.76 -7.52
C ALA A 318 1.84 22.15 -6.87
N ALA A 319 2.73 23.02 -7.36
CA ALA A 319 2.84 24.40 -6.89
C ALA A 319 1.55 25.19 -7.16
N ALA A 320 0.97 25.08 -8.36
CA ALA A 320 -0.30 25.72 -8.70
C ALA A 320 -1.45 25.19 -7.82
N MET A 321 -1.51 23.88 -7.57
CA MET A 321 -2.49 23.26 -6.68
C MET A 321 -2.38 23.79 -5.24
N LEU A 322 -1.15 23.86 -4.71
CA LEU A 322 -0.90 24.36 -3.35
C LEU A 322 -1.09 25.89 -3.25
N ALA A 323 -0.85 26.65 -4.32
CA ALA A 323 -1.15 28.08 -4.37
C ALA A 323 -2.66 28.34 -4.35
N ALA A 324 -3.42 27.55 -5.10
CA ALA A 324 -4.88 27.65 -5.16
C ALA A 324 -5.58 27.19 -3.86
N ASP A 325 -5.01 26.19 -3.17
CA ASP A 325 -5.52 25.63 -1.92
C ASP A 325 -4.34 25.20 -1.04
N PRO A 326 -3.83 26.10 -0.17
CA PRO A 326 -2.63 25.85 0.63
C PRO A 326 -2.79 24.71 1.63
N CYS A 327 -1.72 23.93 1.81
CA CYS A 327 -1.60 22.98 2.92
C CYS A 327 -1.33 23.74 4.23
N THR A 328 -2.37 24.27 4.86
CA THR A 328 -2.27 25.13 6.05
C THR A 328 -1.62 24.47 7.26
N SER A 329 -1.64 23.14 7.33
CA SER A 329 -0.98 22.38 8.42
C SER A 329 0.53 22.24 8.21
N GLY A 330 1.05 22.44 7.01
CA GLY A 330 2.45 22.15 6.66
C GLY A 330 2.85 20.69 6.78
N VAL A 331 1.89 19.78 6.95
CA VAL A 331 2.14 18.35 7.17
C VAL A 331 1.98 17.56 5.87
N TYR A 332 3.02 16.81 5.55
CA TYR A 332 3.07 15.92 4.39
C TYR A 332 3.39 14.50 4.84
N PHE A 333 2.91 13.51 4.11
CA PHE A 333 3.18 12.10 4.36
C PHE A 333 3.91 11.51 3.16
N ILE A 334 4.94 10.71 3.43
CA ILE A 334 5.72 10.00 2.41
C ILE A 334 5.63 8.50 2.65
N ASP A 335 5.50 7.75 1.57
CA ASP A 335 5.56 6.29 1.62
C ASP A 335 6.07 5.73 0.28
N GLU A 336 6.59 4.51 0.33
CA GLU A 336 7.14 3.78 -0.80
C GLU A 336 6.16 2.70 -1.28
N HIS A 337 5.87 2.71 -2.56
CA HIS A 337 5.03 1.73 -3.21
C HIS A 337 5.87 0.80 -4.09
N PHE A 338 5.96 -0.48 -3.71
CA PHE A 338 6.68 -1.48 -4.48
C PHE A 338 5.81 -2.02 -5.62
N VAL A 339 6.31 -1.86 -6.85
CA VAL A 339 5.65 -2.33 -8.07
C VAL A 339 6.41 -3.53 -8.62
N PRO A 340 5.84 -4.75 -8.56
CA PRO A 340 6.50 -5.97 -9.02
C PRO A 340 6.69 -5.97 -10.53
N TYR A 341 7.82 -6.54 -10.98
CA TYR A 341 8.15 -6.72 -12.38
C TYR A 341 8.12 -8.20 -12.76
N THR A 342 7.31 -8.55 -13.75
CA THR A 342 7.12 -9.94 -14.21
C THR A 342 7.81 -10.24 -15.55
N GLY A 343 8.53 -9.26 -16.11
CA GLY A 343 9.25 -9.43 -17.38
C GLY A 343 10.61 -10.15 -17.23
N ALA A 344 11.27 -10.41 -18.34
CA ALA A 344 12.54 -11.16 -18.40
C ALA A 344 13.81 -10.32 -18.16
N LEU A 345 13.68 -8.98 -18.00
CA LEU A 345 14.88 -8.14 -17.84
C LEU A 345 15.44 -8.27 -16.41
N PRO A 346 16.77 -8.20 -16.24
CA PRO A 346 17.43 -8.32 -14.93
C PRO A 346 17.31 -7.03 -14.13
N VAL A 347 16.09 -6.74 -13.62
CA VAL A 347 15.81 -5.59 -12.75
C VAL A 347 16.18 -5.88 -11.29
N GLY A 348 16.38 -4.81 -10.51
CA GLY A 348 16.63 -4.92 -9.07
C GLY A 348 15.50 -5.62 -8.34
N LYS A 349 15.83 -6.33 -7.23
CA LYS A 349 14.82 -6.97 -6.36
C LYS A 349 14.53 -6.08 -5.16
N GLY A 350 13.27 -6.04 -4.74
CA GLY A 350 12.80 -5.38 -3.52
C GLY A 350 11.85 -6.26 -2.74
N TRP A 351 11.58 -5.87 -1.50
CA TRP A 351 10.63 -6.60 -0.65
C TRP A 351 9.20 -6.26 -1.01
N ASN A 352 8.44 -7.27 -1.42
CA ASN A 352 6.99 -7.13 -1.60
C ASN A 352 6.26 -7.46 -0.29
N THR A 353 5.72 -6.45 0.36
CA THR A 353 5.00 -6.60 1.65
C THR A 353 3.74 -7.43 1.53
N LYS A 354 3.02 -7.35 0.39
CA LYS A 354 1.81 -8.14 0.12
C LYS A 354 2.13 -9.63 -0.03
N ARG A 355 3.23 -9.97 -0.72
CA ARG A 355 3.65 -11.35 -0.99
C ARG A 355 4.66 -11.89 0.03
N ARG A 356 5.24 -11.03 0.86
CA ARG A 356 6.23 -11.36 1.90
C ARG A 356 7.48 -12.07 1.38
N HIS A 357 7.99 -11.65 0.22
CA HIS A 357 9.27 -12.11 -0.32
C HIS A 357 9.91 -11.03 -1.18
N ALA A 358 11.22 -11.17 -1.44
CA ALA A 358 11.94 -10.29 -2.34
C ALA A 358 11.74 -10.76 -3.79
N GLU A 359 11.28 -9.87 -4.66
CA GLU A 359 11.07 -10.14 -6.08
C GLU A 359 11.54 -8.97 -6.95
N PRO A 360 11.76 -9.18 -8.26
CA PRO A 360 12.09 -8.08 -9.17
C PRO A 360 11.02 -7.00 -9.16
N GLY A 361 11.42 -5.74 -9.16
CA GLY A 361 10.46 -4.64 -9.17
C GLY A 361 11.11 -3.28 -9.05
N ARG A 362 10.27 -2.27 -8.86
CA ARG A 362 10.65 -0.88 -8.63
C ARG A 362 9.93 -0.36 -7.40
N VAL A 363 10.43 0.77 -6.92
CA VAL A 363 9.76 1.53 -5.86
C VAL A 363 9.39 2.90 -6.39
N ASP A 364 8.13 3.24 -6.25
CA ASP A 364 7.61 4.58 -6.50
C ASP A 364 7.37 5.25 -5.13
N THR A 365 8.07 6.36 -4.87
CA THR A 365 7.89 7.13 -3.64
C THR A 365 6.91 8.25 -3.91
N VAL A 366 5.86 8.33 -3.11
CA VAL A 366 4.80 9.34 -3.24
C VAL A 366 4.74 10.19 -1.98
N VAL A 367 4.54 11.48 -2.17
CA VAL A 367 4.25 12.42 -1.08
C VAL A 367 2.82 12.92 -1.22
N ALA A 368 2.06 12.80 -0.14
CA ALA A 368 0.72 13.36 -0.01
C ALA A 368 0.69 14.46 1.05
N ASP A 369 -0.17 15.44 0.89
CA ASP A 369 -0.44 16.40 1.96
C ASP A 369 -1.44 15.88 3.01
N ALA A 370 -1.65 16.65 4.06
CA ALA A 370 -2.59 16.31 5.13
C ALA A 370 -4.07 16.24 4.67
N ALA A 371 -4.41 16.81 3.52
CA ALA A 371 -5.74 16.67 2.91
C ALA A 371 -5.89 15.35 2.13
N GLY A 372 -4.78 14.67 1.78
CA GLY A 372 -4.75 13.44 0.99
C GLY A 372 -4.59 13.68 -0.51
N ARG A 373 -4.11 14.88 -0.92
CA ARG A 373 -3.76 15.18 -2.30
C ARG A 373 -2.35 14.66 -2.60
N ALA A 374 -2.14 14.08 -3.77
CA ALA A 374 -0.82 13.68 -4.21
C ALA A 374 -0.01 14.90 -4.64
N VAL A 375 1.10 15.18 -3.94
CA VAL A 375 1.91 16.38 -4.18
C VAL A 375 3.05 16.09 -5.14
N CYS A 376 3.81 15.02 -4.89
CA CYS A 376 4.86 14.60 -5.80
C CYS A 376 5.11 13.10 -5.79
N PHE A 377 5.83 12.67 -6.79
CA PHE A 377 6.21 11.30 -7.06
C PHE A 377 7.67 11.28 -7.53
N THR A 378 8.41 10.29 -7.07
CA THR A 378 9.72 9.95 -7.60
C THR A 378 9.83 8.46 -7.84
N ALA A 379 10.39 8.05 -8.98
CA ALA A 379 10.62 6.64 -9.31
C ALA A 379 12.04 6.24 -8.93
N GLY A 380 12.20 5.07 -8.31
CA GLY A 380 13.49 4.60 -7.85
C GLY A 380 13.70 3.10 -7.96
N GLU A 381 14.93 2.68 -7.70
CA GLU A 381 15.28 1.29 -7.46
C GLU A 381 14.82 0.87 -6.05
N PRO A 382 14.54 -0.41 -5.79
CA PRO A 382 14.16 -0.88 -4.47
C PRO A 382 15.36 -0.81 -3.50
N ALA A 383 15.51 0.33 -2.85
CA ALA A 383 16.66 0.60 -1.96
C ALA A 383 16.23 1.07 -0.55
N GLY A 384 14.94 1.27 -0.35
CA GLY A 384 14.34 1.77 0.89
C GLY A 384 14.42 3.29 1.05
N LEU A 385 13.54 3.82 1.89
CA LEU A 385 13.31 5.26 2.06
C LEU A 385 14.60 6.05 2.41
N SER A 386 15.56 5.45 3.10
CA SER A 386 16.84 6.12 3.42
C SER A 386 17.66 6.50 2.17
N VAL A 387 17.39 5.86 1.02
CA VAL A 387 18.07 6.14 -0.25
C VAL A 387 17.20 7.04 -1.14
N SER A 388 15.89 6.82 -1.18
CA SER A 388 14.96 7.60 -2.01
C SER A 388 14.65 9.00 -1.45
N LEU A 389 14.71 9.16 -0.12
CA LEU A 389 14.28 10.37 0.58
C LEU A 389 15.00 11.65 0.14
N PRO A 390 16.33 11.71 -0.03
CA PRO A 390 16.98 12.96 -0.40
C PRO A 390 16.46 13.55 -1.72
N ALA A 391 16.24 12.71 -2.73
CA ALA A 391 15.68 13.14 -4.02
C ALA A 391 14.23 13.61 -3.87
N THR A 392 13.43 12.89 -3.09
CA THR A 392 12.04 13.24 -2.83
C THR A 392 11.89 14.52 -2.01
N LEU A 393 12.79 14.77 -1.04
CA LEU A 393 12.83 16.02 -0.30
C LEU A 393 13.20 17.21 -1.20
N ALA A 394 14.15 17.02 -2.11
CA ALA A 394 14.51 18.05 -3.09
C ALA A 394 13.30 18.41 -3.99
N GLU A 395 12.55 17.40 -4.44
CA GLU A 395 11.30 17.64 -5.20
C GLU A 395 10.26 18.38 -4.36
N LEU A 396 10.02 17.95 -3.13
CA LEU A 396 9.04 18.58 -2.24
C LEU A 396 9.44 20.05 -1.96
N ARG A 397 10.72 20.32 -1.72
CA ARG A 397 11.25 21.66 -1.53
C ARG A 397 11.15 22.53 -2.81
N GLY A 398 11.35 21.91 -3.97
CA GLY A 398 11.13 22.59 -5.26
C GLY A 398 9.67 23.01 -5.50
N ILE A 399 8.72 22.33 -4.88
CA ILE A 399 7.29 22.63 -4.95
C ILE A 399 6.87 23.65 -3.90
N THR A 400 7.30 23.45 -2.64
CA THR A 400 6.81 24.23 -1.49
C THR A 400 7.63 25.49 -1.19
N GLY A 401 8.84 25.58 -1.74
CA GLY A 401 9.83 26.61 -1.39
C GLY A 401 10.68 26.25 -0.17
N GLN A 402 11.83 26.90 -0.04
CA GLN A 402 12.80 26.61 1.03
C GLN A 402 12.35 27.13 2.40
N ASP A 403 11.64 28.25 2.43
CA ASP A 403 11.22 28.92 3.67
C ASP A 403 9.93 28.35 4.28
N THR A 404 9.22 27.49 3.56
CA THR A 404 7.98 26.90 4.06
C THR A 404 8.29 25.90 5.18
N LYS A 405 7.65 26.08 6.35
CA LYS A 405 7.73 25.09 7.44
C LYS A 405 7.02 23.81 7.02
N ILE A 406 7.75 22.71 6.98
CA ILE A 406 7.26 21.39 6.57
C ILE A 406 7.51 20.40 7.71
N MET A 407 6.50 19.56 7.99
CA MET A 407 6.62 18.35 8.80
C MET A 407 6.34 17.14 7.92
N LEU A 408 7.27 16.18 7.82
CA LEU A 408 7.16 14.97 7.03
C LEU A 408 6.84 13.77 7.92
N GLY A 409 5.69 13.13 7.69
CA GLY A 409 5.28 11.89 8.35
C GLY A 409 5.63 10.68 7.50
N PHE A 410 6.24 9.65 8.10
CA PHE A 410 6.55 8.38 7.46
C PHE A 410 6.37 7.20 8.41
N ASP A 411 6.33 5.98 7.84
CA ASP A 411 6.13 4.75 8.61
C ASP A 411 7.40 4.31 9.36
N ARG A 412 7.30 3.19 10.09
CA ARG A 412 8.44 2.59 10.81
C ARG A 412 9.57 2.15 9.89
N GLY A 413 9.29 1.89 8.60
CA GLY A 413 10.27 1.56 7.58
C GLY A 413 11.28 2.67 7.34
N GLY A 414 10.86 3.94 7.56
CA GLY A 414 11.72 5.12 7.51
C GLY A 414 12.37 5.52 8.83
N ALA A 415 12.09 4.86 9.94
CA ALA A 415 12.56 5.26 11.27
C ALA A 415 14.05 4.90 11.50
N TYR A 416 14.93 5.55 10.74
CA TYR A 416 16.40 5.40 10.82
C TYR A 416 17.10 6.74 11.05
N PRO A 417 18.20 6.77 11.81
CA PRO A 417 18.98 7.99 12.03
C PRO A 417 19.43 8.69 10.75
N SER A 418 19.72 7.94 9.68
CA SER A 418 20.08 8.50 8.36
C SER A 418 18.93 9.29 7.74
N VAL A 419 17.69 8.81 7.87
CA VAL A 419 16.47 9.50 7.40
C VAL A 419 16.24 10.78 8.23
N PHE A 420 16.38 10.69 9.55
CA PHE A 420 16.24 11.85 10.45
C PHE A 420 17.26 12.96 10.14
N ARG A 421 18.53 12.57 9.86
CA ARG A 421 19.55 13.52 9.43
C ARG A 421 19.19 14.17 8.09
N ALA A 422 18.76 13.37 7.10
CA ALA A 422 18.38 13.91 5.81
C ALA A 422 17.22 14.94 5.91
N CYS A 423 16.23 14.69 6.76
CA CYS A 423 15.16 15.65 7.04
C CYS A 423 15.74 16.93 7.69
N ARG A 424 16.58 16.80 8.71
CA ARG A 424 17.22 17.92 9.39
C ARG A 424 18.05 18.77 8.42
N ASP A 425 18.86 18.11 7.59
CA ASP A 425 19.75 18.76 6.64
C ASP A 425 18.97 19.47 5.52
N ALA A 426 17.74 19.03 5.23
CA ALA A 426 16.78 19.70 4.35
C ALA A 426 15.91 20.75 5.04
N GLY A 427 16.10 21.02 6.34
CA GLY A 427 15.27 21.94 7.11
C GLY A 427 13.81 21.48 7.24
N VAL A 428 13.57 20.17 7.30
CA VAL A 428 12.23 19.57 7.37
C VAL A 428 12.07 18.89 8.73
N ASP A 429 11.01 19.24 9.46
CA ASP A 429 10.61 18.47 10.66
C ASP A 429 10.06 17.12 10.25
N TRP A 430 10.15 16.14 11.14
CA TRP A 430 9.68 14.79 10.86
C TRP A 430 8.88 14.22 12.03
N ILE A 431 8.01 13.27 11.70
CA ILE A 431 7.21 12.50 12.66
C ILE A 431 7.08 11.05 12.19
N THR A 432 7.32 10.09 13.09
CA THR A 432 7.23 8.65 12.79
C THR A 432 6.91 7.84 14.04
N TYR A 433 6.68 6.53 13.89
CA TYR A 433 6.57 5.59 15.00
C TYR A 433 7.94 5.00 15.36
N ARG A 434 8.18 4.84 16.66
CA ARG A 434 9.40 4.20 17.15
C ARG A 434 9.51 2.77 16.63
N ARG A 435 10.71 2.40 16.17
CA ARG A 435 11.05 1.05 15.72
C ARG A 435 11.54 0.20 16.90
N GLY A 436 11.24 -1.11 16.88
CA GLY A 436 11.71 -2.06 17.87
C GLY A 436 10.80 -2.13 19.12
N LYS A 437 11.39 -2.53 20.23
CA LYS A 437 10.68 -2.63 21.51
C LYS A 437 10.33 -1.22 22.05
N LEU A 438 9.16 -1.10 22.64
CA LEU A 438 8.75 0.13 23.31
C LEU A 438 9.62 0.32 24.55
N ALA A 439 10.23 1.51 24.68
CA ALA A 439 10.99 1.86 25.87
C ALA A 439 9.99 2.25 27.00
N ALA A 440 10.33 1.89 28.25
CA ALA A 440 9.57 2.40 29.38
C ALA A 440 9.80 3.92 29.49
N PRO A 441 8.72 4.75 29.48
CA PRO A 441 8.87 6.19 29.62
C PRO A 441 9.32 6.55 31.03
N ALA A 442 10.14 7.59 31.14
CA ALA A 442 10.57 8.13 32.45
C ALA A 442 9.53 9.10 33.05
N ALA A 443 8.74 9.77 32.19
CA ALA A 443 7.72 10.70 32.59
C ALA A 443 6.44 9.99 33.08
N LEU A 444 5.71 10.62 34.00
CA LEU A 444 4.41 10.13 34.43
C LEU A 444 3.35 10.38 33.34
N PRO A 445 2.42 9.42 33.14
CA PRO A 445 1.34 9.59 32.16
C PRO A 445 0.38 10.71 32.54
N VAL A 446 -0.05 11.47 31.55
CA VAL A 446 -1.04 12.52 31.65
C VAL A 446 -2.29 12.10 30.87
N LEU A 447 -3.46 12.28 31.50
CA LEU A 447 -4.75 12.08 30.83
C LEU A 447 -5.19 13.40 30.20
N ALA A 448 -5.43 13.37 28.88
CA ALA A 448 -5.92 14.51 28.12
C ALA A 448 -7.15 14.16 27.29
N THR A 449 -7.98 15.17 27.07
CA THR A 449 -9.16 15.08 26.22
C THR A 449 -8.86 15.73 24.88
N LEU A 450 -8.93 14.96 23.79
CA LEU A 450 -8.80 15.46 22.43
C LEU A 450 -10.16 15.55 21.78
N THR A 451 -10.53 16.74 21.30
CA THR A 451 -11.76 16.96 20.53
C THR A 451 -11.43 17.28 19.09
N ARG A 452 -12.03 16.56 18.15
CA ARG A 452 -11.88 16.82 16.73
C ARG A 452 -13.11 16.35 15.95
N GLY A 453 -13.59 17.21 15.01
CA GLY A 453 -14.78 16.92 14.21
C GLY A 453 -15.99 16.56 15.06
N GLY A 454 -16.17 17.20 16.21
CA GLY A 454 -17.25 16.90 17.14
C GLY A 454 -17.08 15.61 17.97
N LYS A 455 -16.01 14.82 17.72
CA LYS A 455 -15.71 13.61 18.49
C LYS A 455 -14.67 13.92 19.57
N THR A 456 -14.98 13.53 20.80
CA THR A 456 -14.09 13.69 21.96
C THR A 456 -13.54 12.34 22.37
N THR A 457 -12.23 12.23 22.52
CA THR A 457 -11.54 10.99 22.93
C THR A 457 -10.59 11.32 24.07
N GLN A 458 -10.65 10.53 25.15
CA GLN A 458 -9.66 10.59 26.21
C GLN A 458 -8.43 9.76 25.79
N ILE A 459 -7.25 10.34 25.98
CA ILE A 459 -5.97 9.67 25.74
C ILE A 459 -5.07 9.83 26.95
N CYS A 460 -4.35 8.77 27.26
CA CYS A 460 -3.30 8.75 28.26
C CYS A 460 -1.95 8.73 27.55
N TYR A 461 -1.06 9.68 27.85
CA TYR A 461 0.24 9.77 27.19
C TYR A 461 1.33 10.34 28.10
N THR A 462 2.60 10.08 27.72
CA THR A 462 3.77 10.83 28.21
C THR A 462 4.38 11.62 27.08
N ASP A 463 5.11 12.69 27.42
CA ASP A 463 5.82 13.57 26.49
C ASP A 463 7.19 13.87 27.07
N GLU A 464 8.23 13.38 26.42
CA GLU A 464 9.60 13.43 26.93
C GLU A 464 10.62 13.58 25.80
N THR A 465 11.83 14.06 26.13
CA THR A 465 12.96 14.09 25.20
C THR A 465 13.81 12.83 25.40
N VAL A 466 14.06 12.10 24.32
CA VAL A 466 14.81 10.85 24.36
C VAL A 466 16.04 10.88 23.44
N PRO A 467 17.13 10.21 23.81
CA PRO A 467 18.28 10.05 22.93
C PRO A 467 17.99 9.02 21.82
N ILE A 468 18.52 9.29 20.62
CA ILE A 468 18.54 8.36 19.50
C ILE A 468 19.99 8.20 19.07
N ASN A 469 20.47 6.97 19.06
CA ASN A 469 21.84 6.67 18.62
C ASN A 469 22.08 7.21 17.22
N ASP A 470 23.26 7.76 16.97
CA ASP A 470 23.69 8.32 15.69
C ASP A 470 22.86 9.51 15.15
N TYR A 471 21.95 10.08 15.97
CA TYR A 471 21.16 11.26 15.57
C TYR A 471 21.26 12.41 16.57
N GLY A 472 21.13 12.13 17.85
CA GLY A 472 21.01 13.11 18.93
C GLY A 472 19.75 12.89 19.74
N THR A 473 19.08 13.97 20.13
CA THR A 473 17.83 13.89 20.89
C THR A 473 16.62 14.19 19.99
N CYS A 474 15.49 13.59 20.32
CA CYS A 474 14.20 13.91 19.74
C CYS A 474 13.09 13.85 20.78
N ARG A 475 11.93 14.40 20.47
CA ARG A 475 10.73 14.32 21.31
C ARG A 475 10.04 12.98 21.09
N GLN A 476 9.60 12.35 22.17
CA GLN A 476 8.86 11.10 22.18
C GLN A 476 7.53 11.27 22.88
N ILE A 477 6.45 10.88 22.22
CA ILE A 477 5.12 10.81 22.82
C ILE A 477 4.75 9.33 22.93
N THR A 478 4.57 8.82 24.15
CA THR A 478 4.15 7.45 24.40
C THR A 478 2.66 7.42 24.74
N LEU A 479 1.88 6.70 23.97
CA LEU A 479 0.45 6.46 24.23
C LEU A 479 0.28 5.19 25.04
N PHE A 480 -0.68 5.21 25.97
CA PHE A 480 -0.99 4.10 26.85
C PHE A 480 -2.37 3.51 26.54
N GLU A 481 -2.46 2.20 26.64
CA GLU A 481 -3.69 1.44 26.55
C GLU A 481 -3.69 0.40 27.69
N GLY A 482 -4.75 0.35 28.50
CA GLY A 482 -4.78 -0.54 29.66
C GLY A 482 -3.65 -0.31 30.69
N GLY A 483 -3.13 0.92 30.78
CA GLY A 483 -2.02 1.26 31.67
C GLY A 483 -0.62 0.84 31.19
N GLN A 484 -0.51 0.26 29.99
CA GLN A 484 0.75 -0.17 29.38
C GLN A 484 1.09 0.69 28.14
N PRO A 485 2.37 0.94 27.86
CA PRO A 485 2.77 1.60 26.62
C PRO A 485 2.30 0.81 25.41
N ALA A 486 1.48 1.44 24.55
CA ALA A 486 0.91 0.82 23.35
C ALA A 486 1.57 1.33 22.06
N LEU A 487 1.98 2.59 22.02
CA LEU A 487 2.54 3.22 20.83
C LEU A 487 3.51 4.34 21.22
N GLN A 488 4.63 4.44 20.53
CA GLN A 488 5.58 5.55 20.70
C GLN A 488 5.75 6.30 19.38
N ILE A 489 5.54 7.61 19.43
CA ILE A 489 5.71 8.55 18.33
C ILE A 489 7.00 9.31 18.58
N LEU A 490 7.87 9.38 17.59
CA LEU A 490 9.10 10.17 17.58
C LEU A 490 8.95 11.36 16.63
N THR A 491 9.49 12.51 17.01
CA THR A 491 9.46 13.72 16.18
C THR A 491 10.61 14.67 16.49
N SER A 492 11.03 15.44 15.50
CA SER A 492 11.93 16.60 15.69
C SER A 492 11.18 17.86 16.14
N GLU A 493 9.86 17.92 15.96
CA GLU A 493 9.03 19.08 16.32
C GLU A 493 8.89 19.19 17.85
N THR A 494 9.35 20.30 18.40
CA THR A 494 9.41 20.51 19.86
C THR A 494 8.30 21.39 20.40
N THR A 495 7.64 22.19 19.56
CA THR A 495 6.71 23.25 19.99
C THR A 495 5.23 22.88 19.83
N ALA A 496 4.89 22.03 18.86
CA ALA A 496 3.51 21.63 18.64
C ALA A 496 2.91 20.90 19.82
N CYS A 497 1.60 21.11 20.09
CA CYS A 497 0.94 20.39 21.19
C CYS A 497 0.89 18.87 20.94
N PRO A 498 1.01 18.03 21.98
CA PRO A 498 1.01 16.57 21.84
C PRO A 498 -0.21 16.04 21.10
N GLY A 499 -1.38 16.63 21.31
CA GLY A 499 -2.61 16.26 20.62
C GLY A 499 -2.54 16.41 19.11
N ALA A 500 -1.93 17.49 18.60
CA ALA A 500 -1.71 17.69 17.18
C ALA A 500 -0.75 16.64 16.60
N LEU A 501 0.35 16.35 17.30
CA LEU A 501 1.33 15.35 16.88
C LEU A 501 0.74 13.94 16.86
N ILE A 502 -0.03 13.56 17.87
CA ILE A 502 -0.75 12.28 17.92
C ILE A 502 -1.70 12.17 16.73
N TRP A 503 -2.40 13.27 16.43
CA TRP A 503 -3.30 13.29 15.29
C TRP A 503 -2.55 13.16 13.96
N PHE A 504 -1.46 13.90 13.76
CA PHE A 504 -0.66 13.82 12.54
C PHE A 504 -0.08 12.42 12.34
N ALA A 505 0.46 11.80 13.38
CA ALA A 505 0.94 10.42 13.32
C ALA A 505 -0.18 9.44 12.90
N ARG A 506 -1.39 9.59 13.46
CA ARG A 506 -2.55 8.79 13.07
C ARG A 506 -3.05 9.10 11.66
N ALA A 507 -2.96 10.34 11.21
CA ALA A 507 -3.41 10.75 9.87
C ALA A 507 -2.54 10.18 8.74
N ARG A 508 -1.39 9.55 9.05
CA ARG A 508 -0.54 8.87 8.06
C ARG A 508 -1.30 7.81 7.23
N TRP A 509 -2.34 7.17 7.77
CA TRP A 509 -3.16 6.22 7.02
C TRP A 509 -3.75 6.82 5.72
N ARG A 510 -3.79 8.15 5.59
CA ARG A 510 -4.27 8.84 4.38
C ARG A 510 -3.41 8.54 3.16
N ILE A 511 -2.08 8.40 3.32
CA ILE A 511 -1.23 8.02 2.20
C ILE A 511 -1.44 6.56 1.81
N GLU A 512 -1.71 5.66 2.76
CA GLU A 512 -2.08 4.27 2.46
C GLU A 512 -3.40 4.19 1.67
N ASN A 513 -4.36 5.05 1.99
CA ASN A 513 -5.59 5.18 1.21
C ASN A 513 -5.34 5.82 -0.15
N LEU A 514 -4.42 6.79 -0.24
CA LEU A 514 -4.04 7.36 -1.53
C LEU A 514 -3.53 6.28 -2.49
N PHE A 515 -2.70 5.33 -2.05
CA PHE A 515 -2.26 4.22 -2.90
C PHE A 515 -3.43 3.36 -3.41
N LYS A 516 -4.44 3.09 -2.58
CA LYS A 516 -5.66 2.39 -3.01
C LYS A 516 -6.43 3.17 -4.08
N TYR A 517 -6.41 4.50 -3.99
CA TYR A 517 -7.03 5.34 -5.01
C TYR A 517 -6.19 5.41 -6.28
N LEU A 518 -4.85 5.49 -6.14
CA LEU A 518 -3.93 5.51 -7.28
C LEU A 518 -3.89 4.17 -8.05
N ASP A 519 -4.29 3.06 -7.42
CA ASP A 519 -4.46 1.77 -8.09
C ASP A 519 -5.49 1.87 -9.23
N PHE A 520 -6.60 2.58 -9.01
CA PHE A 520 -7.58 2.88 -10.05
C PHE A 520 -6.96 3.62 -11.25
N TYR A 521 -5.98 4.49 -11.02
CA TYR A 521 -5.25 5.23 -12.05
C TYR A 521 -4.01 4.48 -12.58
N GLY A 522 -3.76 3.27 -12.10
CA GLY A 522 -2.73 2.38 -12.63
C GLY A 522 -1.34 2.59 -12.09
N ILE A 523 -1.18 2.93 -10.81
CA ILE A 523 0.14 3.02 -10.18
C ILE A 523 0.91 1.69 -10.27
N ASP A 524 0.21 0.56 -10.25
CA ASP A 524 0.80 -0.80 -10.33
C ASP A 524 1.23 -1.21 -11.75
N TYR A 525 0.96 -0.40 -12.78
CA TYR A 525 1.28 -0.76 -14.16
C TYR A 525 2.67 -0.28 -14.57
N LEU A 526 3.55 -1.23 -14.95
CA LEU A 526 4.92 -0.97 -15.42
C LEU A 526 5.06 -0.86 -16.95
N ALA A 527 3.97 -0.97 -17.71
CA ALA A 527 3.98 -0.92 -19.17
C ALA A 527 4.57 0.38 -19.77
N ASP A 528 4.75 1.38 -18.93
CA ASP A 528 5.24 2.71 -19.28
C ASP A 528 6.77 2.84 -19.26
N TYR A 529 7.49 1.84 -18.78
CA TYR A 529 8.93 1.92 -18.64
C TYR A 529 9.66 1.53 -19.94
N THR A 530 10.68 2.30 -20.27
CA THR A 530 11.77 1.88 -21.16
C THR A 530 12.97 1.48 -20.31
N ALA A 531 13.69 0.44 -20.71
CA ALA A 531 14.87 -0.05 -19.99
C ALA A 531 16.12 0.05 -20.86
N THR A 532 17.24 0.41 -20.23
CA THR A 532 18.59 0.28 -20.78
C THR A 532 19.34 -0.81 -20.01
N ILE A 533 20.17 -1.57 -20.71
CA ILE A 533 21.03 -2.56 -20.08
C ILE A 533 22.38 -1.90 -19.76
N GLU A 534 22.73 -1.91 -18.49
CA GLU A 534 23.95 -1.29 -17.98
C GLU A 534 24.77 -2.30 -17.16
N THR A 535 26.05 -1.99 -16.90
CA THR A 535 26.88 -2.76 -15.98
C THR A 535 26.25 -2.69 -14.57
N ASN A 536 26.11 -3.85 -13.93
CA ASN A 536 25.55 -3.93 -12.61
C ASN A 536 26.56 -3.50 -11.53
N THR A 537 26.42 -2.30 -11.00
CA THR A 537 27.26 -1.78 -9.90
C THR A 537 26.57 -1.89 -8.54
N ARG A 538 25.40 -2.56 -8.44
CA ARG A 538 24.66 -2.69 -7.19
C ARG A 538 25.49 -3.43 -6.15
N PRO A 539 25.52 -2.98 -4.89
CA PRO A 539 26.24 -3.67 -3.83
C PRO A 539 25.55 -5.00 -3.49
N LEU A 540 26.22 -6.11 -3.75
CA LEU A 540 25.81 -7.47 -3.40
C LEU A 540 26.62 -7.99 -2.22
N PRO A 541 26.08 -8.99 -1.45
CA PRO A 541 26.85 -9.65 -0.39
C PRO A 541 28.20 -10.14 -0.95
N ASN A 542 29.28 -9.85 -0.25
CA ASN A 542 30.60 -10.26 -0.65
C ASN A 542 30.77 -11.79 -0.45
N PRO A 543 30.98 -12.58 -1.52
CA PRO A 543 31.15 -14.04 -1.41
C PRO A 543 32.28 -14.45 -0.45
N ALA A 544 33.39 -13.70 -0.44
CA ALA A 544 34.49 -13.96 0.46
C ALA A 544 34.09 -13.79 1.93
N ARG A 545 33.26 -12.77 2.23
CA ARG A 545 32.74 -12.58 3.60
C ARG A 545 31.74 -13.67 3.98
N VAL A 546 30.87 -14.09 3.06
CA VAL A 546 29.93 -15.22 3.29
C VAL A 546 30.73 -16.49 3.61
N ALA A 547 31.73 -16.83 2.79
CA ALA A 547 32.58 -17.99 3.02
C ALA A 547 33.37 -17.92 4.36
N ALA A 548 33.89 -16.74 4.71
CA ALA A 548 34.58 -16.52 5.98
C ALA A 548 33.63 -16.67 7.18
N ARG A 549 32.39 -16.18 7.08
CA ARG A 549 31.36 -16.35 8.11
C ARG A 549 30.97 -17.81 8.28
N ASP A 550 30.80 -18.54 7.20
CA ASP A 550 30.42 -19.96 7.24
C ASP A 550 31.58 -20.81 7.78
N HIS A 551 32.81 -20.42 7.50
CA HIS A 551 34.00 -21.02 8.14
C HIS A 551 34.00 -20.78 9.66
N LEU A 552 33.73 -19.54 10.10
CA LEU A 552 33.63 -19.21 11.52
C LEU A 552 32.53 -20.02 12.22
N LYS A 553 31.36 -20.11 11.61
CA LYS A 553 30.26 -20.93 12.14
C LYS A 553 30.62 -22.41 12.29
N ARG A 554 31.33 -22.96 11.31
CA ARG A 554 31.81 -24.37 11.40
C ARG A 554 32.78 -24.58 12.56
N LEU A 555 33.73 -23.67 12.75
CA LEU A 555 34.69 -23.74 13.90
C LEU A 555 33.95 -23.63 15.24
N GLN A 556 32.96 -22.75 15.35
CA GLN A 556 32.11 -22.62 16.54
C GLN A 556 31.32 -23.88 16.81
N ALA A 557 30.67 -24.45 15.80
CA ALA A 557 29.92 -25.69 15.93
C ALA A 557 30.81 -26.87 16.36
N GLU A 558 32.04 -26.98 15.81
CA GLU A 558 33.02 -27.99 16.20
C GLU A 558 33.46 -27.83 17.66
N ARG A 559 33.74 -26.59 18.09
CA ARG A 559 34.03 -26.28 19.48
C ARG A 559 32.89 -26.68 20.41
N ASP A 560 31.65 -26.38 20.05
CA ASP A 560 30.47 -26.68 20.87
C ASP A 560 30.21 -28.17 20.94
N GLN A 561 30.50 -28.95 19.88
CA GLN A 561 30.50 -30.41 19.93
C GLN A 561 31.53 -30.95 20.95
N HIS A 562 32.74 -30.39 21.01
CA HIS A 562 33.72 -30.80 22.01
C HIS A 562 33.30 -30.42 23.43
N ARG A 563 32.63 -29.29 23.63
CA ARG A 563 32.03 -28.91 24.92
C ARG A 563 30.91 -29.89 25.35
N GLN A 564 30.04 -30.28 24.41
CA GLN A 564 29.04 -31.30 24.68
C GLN A 564 29.60 -32.67 25.03
N ARG A 565 30.73 -33.07 24.37
CA ARG A 565 31.47 -34.27 24.72
C ARG A 565 32.00 -34.25 26.14
N ILE A 566 32.58 -33.09 26.58
CA ILE A 566 33.00 -32.90 27.98
C ILE A 566 31.82 -33.13 28.94
N GLY A 567 30.64 -32.52 28.64
CA GLY A 567 29.44 -32.69 29.43
C GLY A 567 28.96 -34.17 29.49
N ALA A 568 28.99 -34.83 28.35
CA ALA A 568 28.64 -36.26 28.26
C ALA A 568 29.61 -37.17 29.06
N ALA A 569 30.91 -36.93 28.93
CA ALA A 569 31.91 -37.69 29.65
C ALA A 569 31.78 -37.53 31.18
N HIS A 570 31.42 -36.35 31.69
CA HIS A 570 31.16 -36.10 33.11
C HIS A 570 29.90 -36.87 33.64
N THR A 571 28.95 -37.17 32.79
CA THR A 571 27.74 -37.89 33.17
C THR A 571 27.83 -39.39 32.96
N ASP A 572 28.84 -39.86 32.23
CA ASP A 572 29.05 -41.29 31.95
C ASP A 572 29.67 -42.01 33.14
N ARG A 573 28.86 -42.76 33.86
CA ARG A 573 29.25 -43.55 35.04
C ARG A 573 30.04 -44.83 34.70
N THR A 574 30.25 -45.14 33.44
CA THR A 574 30.98 -46.34 33.00
C THR A 574 32.47 -46.04 32.81
N LEU A 575 32.89 -44.79 32.75
CA LEU A 575 34.28 -44.38 32.58
C LEU A 575 35.07 -44.48 33.86
N THR A 576 36.26 -45.05 33.76
CA THR A 576 37.24 -45.00 34.85
C THR A 576 37.81 -43.59 34.96
N LEU A 577 38.24 -43.15 36.15
CA LEU A 577 38.77 -41.81 36.38
C LEU A 577 39.94 -41.47 35.44
N ALA A 578 40.80 -42.47 35.14
CA ALA A 578 41.94 -42.29 34.22
C ALA A 578 41.49 -42.15 32.74
N ALA A 579 40.39 -42.79 32.35
CA ALA A 579 39.81 -42.65 31.03
C ALA A 579 39.11 -41.28 30.90
N LEU A 580 38.35 -40.91 31.91
CA LEU A 580 37.66 -39.59 31.97
C LEU A 580 38.67 -38.44 31.85
N ASN A 581 39.79 -38.46 32.65
CA ASN A 581 40.80 -37.41 32.59
C ASN A 581 41.47 -37.33 31.21
N ARG A 582 41.76 -38.43 30.56
CA ARG A 582 42.32 -38.45 29.18
C ARG A 582 41.36 -37.85 28.15
N GLU A 583 40.09 -38.13 28.28
CA GLU A 583 39.06 -37.64 27.35
C GLU A 583 38.88 -36.12 27.56
N LEU A 584 38.83 -35.66 28.80
CA LEU A 584 38.78 -34.24 29.16
C LEU A 584 40.00 -33.44 28.65
N ASP A 585 41.23 -33.94 28.91
CA ASP A 585 42.46 -33.31 28.47
C ASP A 585 42.51 -33.17 26.93
N THR A 586 42.08 -34.24 26.23
CA THR A 586 42.05 -34.26 24.77
C THR A 586 41.02 -33.26 24.23
N ALA A 587 39.83 -33.22 24.83
CA ALA A 587 38.79 -32.29 24.42
C ALA A 587 39.15 -30.84 24.72
N GLN A 588 39.73 -30.55 25.89
CA GLN A 588 40.20 -29.22 26.28
C GLN A 588 41.31 -28.70 25.35
N ALA A 589 42.30 -29.55 24.98
CA ALA A 589 43.35 -29.18 24.04
C ALA A 589 42.79 -28.80 22.67
N LYS A 590 41.77 -29.56 22.20
CA LYS A 590 41.05 -29.26 20.94
C LYS A 590 40.26 -27.94 21.03
N ILE A 591 39.54 -27.71 22.12
CA ILE A 591 38.80 -26.46 22.36
C ILE A 591 39.77 -25.28 22.35
N HIS A 592 40.88 -25.34 23.05
CA HIS A 592 41.88 -24.28 23.08
C HIS A 592 42.43 -23.96 21.67
N LYS A 593 42.68 -24.98 20.84
CA LYS A 593 43.09 -24.81 19.45
C LYS A 593 42.00 -24.13 18.62
N LEU A 594 40.75 -24.59 18.78
CA LEU A 594 39.59 -24.03 18.08
C LEU A 594 39.33 -22.57 18.50
N ASP A 595 39.44 -22.23 19.78
CA ASP A 595 39.26 -20.85 20.24
C ASP A 595 40.26 -19.87 19.61
N LYS A 596 41.55 -20.31 19.44
CA LYS A 596 42.51 -19.51 18.67
C LYS A 596 42.12 -19.35 17.22
N GLN A 597 41.62 -20.40 16.57
CA GLN A 597 41.18 -20.34 15.18
C GLN A 597 39.91 -19.49 15.03
N ILE A 598 38.98 -19.58 15.95
CA ILE A 598 37.76 -18.75 16.01
C ILE A 598 38.13 -17.28 16.13
N THR A 599 39.04 -16.93 17.03
CA THR A 599 39.53 -15.56 17.23
C THR A 599 40.16 -15.01 15.95
N ALA A 600 41.03 -15.80 15.30
CA ALA A 600 41.67 -15.42 14.05
C ALA A 600 40.65 -15.24 12.92
N ALA A 601 39.72 -16.19 12.78
CA ALA A 601 38.66 -16.14 11.77
C ALA A 601 37.70 -14.95 12.00
N ALA A 602 37.36 -14.64 13.25
CA ALA A 602 36.52 -13.49 13.60
C ALA A 602 37.20 -12.16 13.28
N THR A 603 38.54 -12.09 13.53
CA THR A 603 39.35 -10.91 13.17
C THR A 603 39.40 -10.74 11.65
N ALA A 604 39.69 -11.82 10.91
CA ALA A 604 39.70 -11.80 9.44
C ALA A 604 38.35 -11.40 8.86
N LEU A 605 37.23 -11.87 9.44
CA LEU A 605 35.89 -11.50 9.00
C LEU A 605 35.62 -9.99 9.10
N LYS A 606 36.17 -9.29 10.09
CA LYS A 606 36.02 -7.84 10.28
C LYS A 606 36.71 -7.03 9.18
N THR A 607 37.81 -7.55 8.58
CA THR A 607 38.54 -6.85 7.53
C THR A 607 37.91 -7.00 6.14
N ILE A 608 37.02 -7.98 5.94
CA ILE A 608 36.34 -8.23 4.65
C ILE A 608 35.14 -7.34 4.52
N PRO A 609 35.02 -6.49 3.47
CA PRO A 609 33.82 -5.67 3.23
C PRO A 609 32.57 -6.52 3.15
N ALA A 610 31.47 -6.03 3.74
CA ALA A 610 30.20 -6.76 3.80
C ALA A 610 29.57 -6.93 2.41
N LYS A 611 29.74 -5.92 1.56
CA LYS A 611 29.18 -5.89 0.20
C LYS A 611 30.26 -5.45 -0.79
N LEU A 612 30.13 -5.92 -2.01
CA LEU A 612 30.91 -5.49 -3.17
C LEU A 612 29.96 -5.13 -4.33
N PRO A 613 30.34 -4.20 -5.22
CA PRO A 613 29.64 -3.99 -6.47
C PRO A 613 29.53 -5.29 -7.28
N ALA A 614 28.36 -5.56 -7.86
CA ALA A 614 28.11 -6.81 -8.58
C ALA A 614 29.14 -7.08 -9.70
N ASN A 615 29.54 -6.03 -10.42
CA ASN A 615 30.56 -6.13 -11.49
C ASN A 615 31.98 -6.47 -10.97
N LEU A 616 32.24 -6.32 -9.68
CA LEU A 616 33.49 -6.80 -9.06
C LEU A 616 33.40 -8.27 -8.64
N ILE A 617 32.18 -8.82 -8.51
CA ILE A 617 31.94 -10.24 -8.24
C ILE A 617 31.86 -11.01 -9.55
N ASP A 618 31.14 -10.43 -10.52
CA ASP A 618 30.97 -10.95 -11.88
C ASP A 618 31.14 -9.78 -12.88
N PRO A 619 32.25 -9.74 -13.65
CA PRO A 619 32.53 -8.67 -14.61
C PRO A 619 31.45 -8.52 -15.69
N ASP A 620 30.75 -9.59 -16.03
CA ASP A 620 29.69 -9.60 -17.03
C ASP A 620 28.30 -9.30 -16.43
N ALA A 621 28.22 -9.06 -15.14
CA ALA A 621 26.96 -8.74 -14.47
C ALA A 621 26.31 -7.50 -15.09
N LYS A 622 25.13 -7.66 -15.64
CA LYS A 622 24.30 -6.60 -16.24
C LYS A 622 23.03 -6.41 -15.45
N ARG A 623 22.50 -5.19 -15.50
CA ARG A 623 21.19 -4.88 -14.95
C ARG A 623 20.37 -4.08 -15.95
N ALA A 624 19.07 -4.21 -15.87
CA ALA A 624 18.16 -3.33 -16.57
C ALA A 624 17.86 -2.11 -15.66
N VAL A 625 18.15 -0.93 -16.20
CA VAL A 625 17.79 0.34 -15.57
C VAL A 625 16.63 0.93 -16.35
N HIS A 626 15.50 1.10 -15.68
CA HIS A 626 14.33 1.70 -16.28
C HIS A 626 14.51 3.22 -16.40
N ARG A 627 14.32 3.76 -17.58
CA ARG A 627 14.26 5.21 -17.77
C ARG A 627 12.92 5.71 -17.21
N ALA A 628 13.01 6.55 -16.19
CA ALA A 628 11.83 7.03 -15.47
C ALA A 628 11.06 8.14 -16.23
N THR A 629 11.62 8.74 -17.29
CA THR A 629 11.04 9.90 -17.99
C THR A 629 9.62 9.64 -18.49
N ARG A 630 9.42 8.53 -19.23
CA ARG A 630 8.10 8.15 -19.74
C ARG A 630 7.13 7.79 -18.63
N ARG A 631 7.61 7.08 -17.60
CA ARG A 631 6.84 6.80 -16.39
C ARG A 631 6.48 8.09 -15.67
N GLY A 632 7.46 8.99 -15.51
CA GLY A 632 7.28 10.29 -14.89
C GLY A 632 6.17 11.10 -15.53
N LEU A 633 6.19 11.26 -16.86
CA LEU A 633 5.15 11.98 -17.59
C LEU A 633 3.76 11.36 -17.34
N GLN A 634 3.62 10.04 -17.46
CA GLN A 634 2.33 9.40 -17.27
C GLN A 634 1.87 9.45 -15.80
N MET A 635 2.81 9.40 -14.83
CA MET A 635 2.46 9.62 -13.42
C MET A 635 1.96 11.03 -13.16
N VAL A 636 2.56 12.06 -13.75
CA VAL A 636 2.05 13.43 -13.66
C VAL A 636 0.59 13.51 -14.09
N LEU A 637 0.25 12.87 -15.24
CA LEU A 637 -1.13 12.85 -15.74
C LEU A 637 -2.08 12.05 -14.84
N ARG A 638 -1.60 10.94 -14.22
CA ARG A 638 -2.38 10.17 -13.23
C ARG A 638 -2.62 10.95 -11.95
N LEU A 639 -1.59 11.62 -11.44
CA LEU A 639 -1.72 12.46 -10.25
C LEU A 639 -2.64 13.66 -10.50
N LEU A 640 -2.59 14.24 -11.69
CA LEU A 640 -3.53 15.28 -12.11
C LEU A 640 -4.98 14.77 -12.07
N ALA A 641 -5.23 13.60 -12.66
CA ALA A 641 -6.55 12.97 -12.66
C ALA A 641 -7.03 12.62 -11.23
N ALA A 642 -6.15 12.05 -10.40
CA ALA A 642 -6.46 11.69 -9.01
C ALA A 642 -6.75 12.91 -8.12
N ASN A 643 -6.01 14.01 -8.33
CA ASN A 643 -6.22 15.25 -7.61
C ASN A 643 -7.47 16.00 -8.11
N ALA A 644 -7.79 15.90 -9.40
CA ALA A 644 -9.04 16.42 -9.95
C ALA A 644 -10.26 15.68 -9.38
N GLU A 645 -10.22 14.34 -9.29
CA GLU A 645 -11.25 13.56 -8.59
C GLU A 645 -11.36 13.99 -7.13
N HIS A 646 -10.22 14.15 -6.45
CA HIS A 646 -10.21 14.57 -5.04
C HIS A 646 -10.84 15.95 -4.86
N TRP A 647 -10.50 16.90 -5.73
CA TRP A 647 -11.06 18.25 -5.72
C TRP A 647 -12.57 18.24 -5.97
N LEU A 648 -13.02 17.55 -7.02
CA LEU A 648 -14.45 17.41 -7.33
C LEU A 648 -15.22 16.76 -6.18
N ALA A 649 -14.64 15.70 -5.59
CA ALA A 649 -15.22 15.01 -4.45
C ALA A 649 -15.39 15.93 -3.24
N HIS A 650 -14.39 16.77 -2.96
CA HIS A 650 -14.44 17.72 -1.85
C HIS A 650 -15.56 18.75 -2.05
N HIS A 651 -15.64 19.36 -3.25
CA HIS A 651 -16.69 20.32 -3.57
C HIS A 651 -18.09 19.69 -3.58
N LEU A 652 -18.24 18.51 -4.20
CA LEU A 652 -19.51 17.79 -4.22
C LEU A 652 -19.99 17.45 -2.80
N ASN A 653 -19.07 17.07 -1.92
CA ASN A 653 -19.37 16.71 -0.55
C ASN A 653 -19.94 17.88 0.27
N THR A 654 -19.51 19.11 -0.02
CA THR A 654 -20.08 20.32 0.59
C THR A 654 -21.60 20.39 0.37
N TYR A 655 -22.09 19.91 -0.77
CA TYR A 655 -23.50 19.93 -1.13
C TYR A 655 -24.24 18.63 -0.72
N LEU A 656 -23.52 17.50 -0.61
CA LEU A 656 -24.10 16.23 -0.17
C LEU A 656 -24.24 16.12 1.34
N GLN A 657 -23.45 16.88 2.11
CA GLN A 657 -23.41 16.87 3.58
C GLN A 657 -23.12 15.47 4.17
N ASP A 658 -22.35 14.65 3.44
CA ASP A 658 -22.01 13.29 3.84
C ASP A 658 -20.49 13.08 3.68
N PRO A 659 -19.73 12.93 4.78
CA PRO A 659 -18.28 12.87 4.72
C PRO A 659 -17.73 11.56 4.17
N ASP A 660 -18.54 10.51 4.00
CA ASP A 660 -18.04 9.15 3.76
C ASP A 660 -18.24 8.61 2.33
N GLU A 661 -19.14 9.20 1.51
CA GLU A 661 -19.55 8.63 0.20
C GLU A 661 -18.88 9.23 -1.06
N TYR A 662 -17.98 10.13 -0.94
CA TYR A 662 -17.67 11.10 -2.00
C TYR A 662 -16.88 10.58 -3.21
N ARG A 663 -15.90 9.65 -3.06
CA ARG A 663 -15.06 9.25 -4.22
C ARG A 663 -15.74 8.32 -5.21
N ALA A 664 -16.46 7.32 -4.71
CA ALA A 664 -17.23 6.43 -5.59
C ALA A 664 -18.32 7.21 -6.35
N THR A 665 -19.01 8.11 -5.65
CA THR A 665 -20.00 8.99 -6.24
C THR A 665 -19.39 9.91 -7.31
N THR A 666 -18.22 10.50 -7.03
CA THR A 666 -17.51 11.34 -8.01
C THR A 666 -17.11 10.54 -9.25
N ARG A 667 -16.59 9.33 -9.10
CA ARG A 667 -16.28 8.44 -10.25
C ARG A 667 -17.49 8.11 -11.08
N ASN A 668 -18.64 7.86 -10.44
CA ASN A 668 -19.91 7.66 -11.15
C ASN A 668 -20.30 8.90 -11.94
N LEU A 669 -20.07 10.12 -11.39
CA LEU A 669 -20.32 11.36 -12.12
C LEU A 669 -19.38 11.53 -13.32
N LEU A 670 -18.12 11.15 -13.23
CA LEU A 670 -17.18 11.20 -14.37
C LEU A 670 -17.61 10.26 -15.50
N HIS A 671 -18.33 9.19 -15.19
CA HIS A 671 -18.92 8.25 -16.16
C HIS A 671 -20.36 8.61 -16.55
N LEU A 672 -20.87 9.75 -16.11
CA LEU A 672 -22.21 10.18 -16.49
C LEU A 672 -22.26 10.53 -17.98
N GLY A 673 -23.29 10.05 -18.66
CA GLY A 673 -23.54 10.34 -20.05
C GLY A 673 -24.00 11.78 -20.28
N GLY A 674 -24.14 12.14 -21.53
CA GLY A 674 -24.64 13.47 -21.92
C GLY A 674 -24.28 13.86 -23.34
N THR A 675 -24.42 15.13 -23.63
CA THR A 675 -24.12 15.72 -24.94
C THR A 675 -23.09 16.83 -24.80
N ILE A 676 -22.06 16.80 -25.64
CA ILE A 676 -21.07 17.88 -25.74
C ILE A 676 -21.29 18.59 -27.08
N THR A 677 -21.66 19.87 -27.03
CA THR A 677 -21.89 20.69 -28.21
C THR A 677 -20.79 21.74 -28.34
N TYR A 678 -20.04 21.68 -29.41
CA TYR A 678 -19.02 22.64 -29.77
C TYR A 678 -19.64 23.73 -30.64
N HIS A 679 -19.71 24.93 -30.13
CA HIS A 679 -20.13 26.12 -30.86
C HIS A 679 -18.89 26.97 -31.26
N PRO A 680 -19.04 27.98 -32.13
CA PRO A 680 -17.92 28.87 -32.53
C PRO A 680 -17.22 29.52 -31.34
N HIS A 681 -17.99 29.91 -30.30
CA HIS A 681 -17.48 30.76 -29.20
C HIS A 681 -17.57 30.08 -27.81
N ASN A 682 -18.22 28.93 -27.68
CA ASN A 682 -18.35 28.23 -26.41
C ASN A 682 -18.51 26.71 -26.64
N ILE A 683 -18.29 25.94 -25.58
CA ILE A 683 -18.57 24.52 -25.51
C ILE A 683 -19.70 24.34 -24.49
N HIS A 684 -20.79 23.67 -24.88
CA HIS A 684 -21.89 23.39 -23.98
C HIS A 684 -21.94 21.89 -23.67
N VAL A 685 -21.95 21.56 -22.37
CA VAL A 685 -22.01 20.18 -21.86
C VAL A 685 -23.34 20.01 -21.14
N GLU A 686 -24.21 19.23 -21.73
CA GLU A 686 -25.49 18.82 -21.15
C GLU A 686 -25.34 17.42 -20.58
N LEU A 687 -25.33 17.28 -19.25
CA LEU A 687 -25.15 16.02 -18.54
C LEU A 687 -26.49 15.32 -18.34
N ASP A 688 -26.52 14.00 -18.48
CA ASP A 688 -27.68 13.21 -18.12
C ASP A 688 -28.00 13.39 -16.62
N GLN A 689 -29.26 13.24 -16.26
CA GLN A 689 -29.72 13.38 -14.89
C GLN A 689 -29.14 12.22 -14.02
N PRO A 690 -28.49 12.51 -12.89
CA PRO A 690 -28.08 11.47 -11.95
C PRO A 690 -29.25 10.65 -11.40
N ALA A 691 -28.97 9.42 -10.98
CA ALA A 691 -30.00 8.45 -10.56
C ALA A 691 -30.80 8.88 -9.31
N THR A 692 -30.33 9.82 -8.51
CA THR A 692 -31.00 10.25 -7.28
C THR A 692 -31.21 11.76 -7.24
N PRO A 693 -32.42 12.24 -6.74
CA PRO A 693 -32.70 13.67 -6.61
C PRO A 693 -31.65 14.41 -5.74
N ARG A 694 -31.12 13.75 -4.71
CA ARG A 694 -30.09 14.30 -3.84
C ARG A 694 -28.82 14.62 -4.64
N LEU A 695 -28.37 13.66 -5.46
CA LEU A 695 -27.17 13.83 -6.28
C LEU A 695 -27.41 14.86 -7.41
N THR A 696 -28.60 14.86 -8.03
CA THR A 696 -28.98 15.87 -9.02
C THR A 696 -28.88 17.27 -8.43
N ARG A 697 -29.44 17.50 -7.23
CA ARG A 697 -29.35 18.79 -6.54
C ARG A 697 -27.91 19.19 -6.23
N ALA A 698 -27.12 18.27 -5.69
CA ALA A 698 -25.71 18.52 -5.39
C ALA A 698 -24.91 18.85 -6.65
N LEU A 699 -25.13 18.10 -7.74
CA LEU A 699 -24.50 18.36 -9.04
C LEU A 699 -24.95 19.72 -9.59
N THR A 700 -26.24 20.08 -9.53
CA THR A 700 -26.73 21.39 -9.98
C THR A 700 -25.98 22.53 -9.29
N LEU A 701 -25.79 22.43 -7.95
CA LEU A 701 -25.07 23.46 -7.19
C LEU A 701 -23.59 23.52 -7.58
N LEU A 702 -22.95 22.35 -7.76
CA LEU A 702 -21.56 22.27 -8.23
C LEU A 702 -21.42 22.87 -9.64
N LEU A 703 -22.34 22.58 -10.57
CA LEU A 703 -22.31 23.16 -11.93
C LEU A 703 -22.52 24.67 -11.91
N HIS A 704 -23.36 25.18 -11.02
CA HIS A 704 -23.52 26.63 -10.84
C HIS A 704 -22.22 27.26 -10.39
N GLU A 705 -21.50 26.65 -9.42
CA GLU A 705 -20.20 27.13 -8.97
C GLU A 705 -19.18 27.14 -10.13
N ILE A 706 -19.08 26.02 -10.88
CA ILE A 706 -18.14 25.90 -12.00
C ILE A 706 -18.47 26.92 -13.12
N ASN A 707 -19.75 27.14 -13.43
CA ASN A 707 -20.18 28.07 -14.47
C ASN A 707 -19.92 29.55 -14.12
N ASN A 708 -19.70 29.88 -12.83
CA ASN A 708 -19.30 31.25 -12.44
C ASN A 708 -17.86 31.61 -12.91
N THR A 709 -17.03 30.59 -13.11
CA THR A 709 -15.69 30.74 -13.68
C THR A 709 -15.48 29.61 -14.70
N PRO A 710 -16.05 29.75 -15.91
CA PRO A 710 -16.09 28.68 -16.88
C PRO A 710 -14.68 28.21 -17.25
N PRO A 711 -14.39 26.91 -17.14
CA PRO A 711 -13.10 26.35 -17.57
C PRO A 711 -13.05 26.24 -19.10
N HIS A 712 -11.88 25.87 -19.62
CA HIS A 712 -11.69 25.54 -21.03
C HIS A 712 -10.85 24.27 -21.17
N ILE A 713 -10.96 23.63 -22.32
CA ILE A 713 -10.09 22.50 -22.66
C ILE A 713 -8.69 23.04 -22.97
N PRO A 714 -7.59 22.48 -22.43
CA PRO A 714 -6.25 22.93 -22.80
C PRO A 714 -6.03 22.97 -24.31
N GLY A 715 -5.59 24.13 -24.82
CA GLY A 715 -5.42 24.41 -26.25
C GLY A 715 -6.72 24.72 -27.00
N ASP A 716 -7.83 24.97 -26.29
CA ASP A 716 -9.09 25.44 -26.86
C ASP A 716 -9.59 26.64 -26.02
N PRO A 717 -9.63 27.85 -26.56
CA PRO A 717 -9.94 29.03 -25.77
C PRO A 717 -11.44 29.18 -25.44
N ARG A 718 -12.30 28.29 -25.96
CA ARG A 718 -13.75 28.39 -25.77
C ARG A 718 -14.11 28.00 -24.31
N PRO A 719 -14.88 28.85 -23.60
CA PRO A 719 -15.36 28.53 -22.27
C PRO A 719 -16.36 27.34 -22.33
N ILE A 720 -16.28 26.48 -21.30
CA ILE A 720 -17.20 25.36 -21.14
C ILE A 720 -18.32 25.77 -20.17
N THR A 721 -19.57 25.55 -20.58
CA THR A 721 -20.74 25.73 -19.73
C THR A 721 -21.45 24.39 -19.53
N TYR A 722 -22.01 24.18 -18.35
CA TYR A 722 -22.60 22.90 -17.97
C TYR A 722 -24.08 23.07 -17.59
N THR A 723 -24.91 22.10 -18.01
CA THR A 723 -26.30 21.95 -17.59
C THR A 723 -26.62 20.48 -17.34
N ILE A 724 -27.74 20.20 -16.69
CA ILE A 724 -28.31 18.86 -16.57
C ILE A 724 -29.53 18.78 -17.47
N THR A 725 -29.67 17.67 -18.19
CA THR A 725 -30.86 17.39 -18.99
C THR A 725 -32.09 17.47 -18.11
N ASN A 726 -33.02 18.34 -18.45
CA ASN A 726 -34.33 18.36 -17.79
C ASN A 726 -35.13 17.12 -18.20
N ALA A 727 -35.67 16.39 -17.21
CA ALA A 727 -36.49 15.21 -17.43
C ALA A 727 -37.85 15.58 -18.06
#